data_85d0c29475065ca81e26ed2dc3f26549
#
_entry.id   85d0c29475065ca81e26ed2dc3f26549
#
_cell.length_a   1.000
_cell.length_b   1.000
_cell.length_c   1.000
_cell.angle_alpha   90.00
_cell.angle_beta   90.00
_cell.angle_gamma   90.00
#
_symmetry.space_group_name_H-M   'P 1'
#
loop_
_entity.id
_entity.type
_entity.pdbx_description
1 polymer ?
#
loop_
_entity_poly.entity_id
_entity_poly.type
_entity_poly.pdbx_seq_one_letter_code
_entity_poly.pdbx_strand_id
1 'polypeptide(L)'
;GYDRNKAILEPSFVCESLGIQGRVDLMTTDFRLLVEQKSGKNFYIANNRFNNHGSKHLEKHYVQVLLYFGILQYNFNRSTRSTNIHLLYSKYPLPDGLLEVESLQSLMMEAIKFRNQVVATEYWIGDNDFAKLIPHFTPSTLQLNHCNQNFFQQWILPRLTETLAPLHTLTPLEKAYFSRMMRFVVKEQIISKVGYQEGAGSSNADLWNMPLAGKIESGNIYTGLTITHKEQSTAYSGYDSITLAVPKQSEDFLPNFRRGDMVYLYAYRKNETPDIRKAFLFRGTLQEIHTDTVVVRLNDGQQNPDLLVGDQFAIEHSGSDIGYTTAIQGLHTFVTATKERKELLLGQRPPQRNAEIQLSQSYNPTYDEVILRAKQAADYFLLIGPPGTGKTSMALQYLVREHEGKNILLLSYTNRAVDEICGMLADNGIQFLRLSKEYSCDPRFTDNLLANAVKANPTLEHIRQTIDSSRIIVSTTASLATHTAIFSIKHFELAIIDEASQILEPNIVGLLAAHNEGEQVIDKFILIGDHKQLPAVVQQDNNESAADSPLLEEIHLPNCANSLFERLILTERAAGRTDFVGTLRKQGRMHPDIAAFPNTYFYEREQLECVPLAHQTEPNLPYNESSEDKTDDFLKAHRMVFIPSKS
;
A
#
# COMPACT_ATOMS: atom_id res chain seq x y z
N GLY A 1 -43.25 4.53 -3.04
CA GLY A 1 -42.13 3.93 -3.75
C GLY A 1 -40.99 4.92 -3.91
N TYR A 2 -39.79 4.46 -3.90
CA TYR A 2 -38.61 5.30 -4.11
C TYR A 2 -38.31 5.43 -5.60
N ASP A 3 -37.82 6.59 -6.01
CA ASP A 3 -37.46 6.86 -7.39
C ASP A 3 -36.10 6.23 -7.70
N ARG A 4 -36.08 5.22 -8.56
CA ARG A 4 -34.86 4.53 -8.98
C ARG A 4 -33.86 5.47 -9.66
N ASN A 5 -34.35 6.51 -10.34
CA ASN A 5 -33.47 7.48 -10.99
C ASN A 5 -32.72 8.39 -10.00
N LYS A 6 -33.06 8.34 -8.72
CA LYS A 6 -32.34 9.03 -7.66
C LYS A 6 -31.37 8.11 -6.89
N ALA A 7 -31.28 6.85 -7.25
CA ALA A 7 -30.42 5.90 -6.59
C ALA A 7 -28.94 6.23 -6.84
N ILE A 8 -28.15 6.18 -5.79
CA ILE A 8 -26.71 6.35 -5.78
C ILE A 8 -26.10 5.15 -5.07
N LEU A 9 -25.08 4.55 -5.67
CA LEU A 9 -24.39 3.36 -5.18
C LEU A 9 -23.06 3.74 -4.54
N GLU A 10 -22.77 3.18 -3.39
CA GLU A 10 -21.50 3.28 -2.70
C GLU A 10 -20.97 4.71 -2.46
N PRO A 11 -21.84 5.73 -2.19
CA PRO A 11 -21.36 7.06 -1.87
C PRO A 11 -20.55 7.03 -0.57
N SER A 12 -19.44 7.74 -0.57
CA SER A 12 -18.60 7.90 0.62
C SER A 12 -18.84 9.25 1.27
N PHE A 13 -18.55 9.32 2.57
CA PHE A 13 -18.70 10.52 3.38
C PHE A 13 -17.57 10.65 4.38
N VAL A 14 -17.22 11.90 4.68
CA VAL A 14 -16.29 12.26 5.76
C VAL A 14 -17.03 13.16 6.74
N CYS A 15 -17.08 12.77 8.01
CA CYS A 15 -17.72 13.52 9.07
C CYS A 15 -16.72 13.84 10.18
N GLU A 16 -16.16 15.04 10.17
CA GLU A 16 -15.19 15.50 11.18
C GLU A 16 -15.80 15.60 12.57
N SER A 17 -17.06 16.07 12.67
CA SER A 17 -17.76 16.28 13.94
C SER A 17 -17.91 14.97 14.74
N LEU A 18 -18.09 13.84 14.04
CA LEU A 18 -18.11 12.51 14.65
C LEU A 18 -16.74 11.80 14.58
N GLY A 19 -15.79 12.36 13.81
CA GLY A 19 -14.48 11.76 13.57
C GLY A 19 -14.56 10.38 12.91
N ILE A 20 -15.47 10.21 11.96
CA ILE A 20 -15.69 8.97 11.21
C ILE A 20 -15.81 9.25 9.72
N GLN A 21 -15.52 8.26 8.94
CA GLN A 21 -15.83 8.20 7.50
C GLN A 21 -16.63 6.94 7.22
N GLY A 22 -17.44 6.96 6.18
CA GLY A 22 -18.26 5.81 5.83
C GLY A 22 -18.58 5.76 4.35
N ARG A 23 -18.92 4.57 3.89
CA ARG A 23 -19.42 4.29 2.54
C ARG A 23 -20.72 3.50 2.68
N VAL A 24 -21.79 4.06 2.17
CA VAL A 24 -23.15 3.51 2.25
C VAL A 24 -23.40 2.68 0.99
N ASP A 25 -23.96 1.47 1.10
CA ASP A 25 -24.18 0.61 -0.06
C ASP A 25 -25.16 1.23 -1.07
N LEU A 26 -26.28 1.80 -0.60
CA LEU A 26 -27.25 2.46 -1.45
C LEU A 26 -27.99 3.58 -0.71
N MET A 27 -28.16 4.69 -1.37
CA MET A 27 -29.07 5.76 -0.92
C MET A 27 -29.69 6.52 -2.09
N THR A 28 -30.58 7.47 -1.79
CA THR A 28 -31.11 8.37 -2.80
C THR A 28 -30.53 9.77 -2.69
N THR A 29 -30.37 10.47 -3.82
CA THR A 29 -29.78 11.82 -3.87
C THR A 29 -30.59 12.86 -3.11
N ASP A 30 -31.88 12.63 -2.83
CA ASP A 30 -32.76 13.44 -1.99
C ASP A 30 -32.71 13.06 -0.50
N PHE A 31 -31.85 12.09 -0.11
CA PHE A 31 -31.67 11.59 1.25
C PHE A 31 -32.90 10.91 1.86
N ARG A 32 -33.92 10.54 1.08
CA ARG A 32 -35.13 9.90 1.61
C ARG A 32 -34.93 8.44 1.99
N LEU A 33 -33.94 7.78 1.40
CA LEU A 33 -33.64 6.38 1.63
C LEU A 33 -32.16 6.16 1.87
N LEU A 34 -31.84 5.36 2.89
CA LEU A 34 -30.52 4.79 3.16
C LEU A 34 -30.69 3.30 3.34
N VAL A 35 -29.93 2.49 2.60
CA VAL A 35 -29.94 1.03 2.69
C VAL A 35 -28.51 0.52 2.81
N GLU A 36 -28.28 -0.30 3.82
CA GLU A 36 -27.06 -1.06 3.98
C GLU A 36 -27.35 -2.52 3.70
N GLN A 37 -26.60 -3.17 2.80
CA GLN A 37 -26.81 -4.54 2.38
C GLN A 37 -25.85 -5.51 3.06
N LYS A 38 -26.37 -6.66 3.45
CA LYS A 38 -25.60 -7.75 4.05
C LYS A 38 -25.92 -9.07 3.36
N SER A 39 -24.90 -9.76 2.84
CA SER A 39 -25.03 -11.07 2.17
C SER A 39 -25.03 -12.27 3.13
N GLY A 40 -24.68 -12.05 4.40
CA GLY A 40 -24.50 -13.10 5.39
C GLY A 40 -25.81 -13.65 5.99
N LYS A 41 -25.66 -14.75 6.74
CA LYS A 41 -26.75 -15.31 7.53
C LYS A 41 -27.06 -14.39 8.71
N ASN A 42 -28.37 -14.27 9.02
CA ASN A 42 -28.86 -13.60 10.22
C ASN A 42 -29.70 -14.60 11.04
N PHE A 43 -29.19 -14.94 12.22
CA PHE A 43 -29.81 -15.89 13.13
C PHE A 43 -31.23 -15.46 13.57
N TYR A 44 -31.45 -14.17 13.77
CA TYR A 44 -32.75 -13.67 14.23
C TYR A 44 -33.82 -13.80 13.14
N ILE A 45 -33.48 -13.54 11.88
CA ILE A 45 -34.40 -13.77 10.75
C ILE A 45 -34.65 -15.25 10.57
N ALA A 46 -33.60 -16.07 10.52
CA ALA A 46 -33.69 -17.52 10.28
C ALA A 46 -34.53 -18.25 11.30
N ASN A 47 -34.53 -17.83 12.57
CA ASN A 47 -35.23 -18.49 13.67
C ASN A 47 -36.44 -17.70 14.19
N ASN A 48 -36.82 -16.63 13.50
CA ASN A 48 -37.88 -15.70 13.91
C ASN A 48 -37.76 -15.25 15.37
N ARG A 49 -36.55 -14.86 15.76
CA ARG A 49 -36.20 -14.36 17.10
C ARG A 49 -35.85 -12.87 17.07
N PHE A 50 -35.82 -12.29 18.24
CA PHE A 50 -35.47 -10.86 18.41
C PHE A 50 -34.21 -10.72 19.28
N ASN A 51 -33.43 -9.68 19.04
CA ASN A 51 -32.29 -9.29 19.86
C ASN A 51 -32.76 -8.53 21.13
N ASN A 52 -31.82 -8.08 21.94
CA ASN A 52 -32.09 -7.36 23.19
C ASN A 52 -32.83 -6.02 23.01
N HIS A 53 -32.84 -5.50 21.78
CA HIS A 53 -33.53 -4.25 21.42
C HIS A 53 -34.91 -4.51 20.78
N GLY A 54 -35.42 -5.74 20.83
CA GLY A 54 -36.71 -6.11 20.25
C GLY A 54 -36.75 -6.12 18.72
N SER A 55 -35.60 -6.17 18.06
CA SER A 55 -35.48 -6.19 16.61
C SER A 55 -34.80 -7.46 16.08
N LYS A 56 -34.86 -7.68 14.76
CA LYS A 56 -34.17 -8.80 14.10
C LYS A 56 -32.78 -8.41 13.56
N HIS A 57 -32.28 -7.23 13.85
CA HIS A 57 -30.97 -6.77 13.40
C HIS A 57 -29.84 -7.52 14.15
N LEU A 58 -28.73 -7.81 13.44
CA LEU A 58 -27.47 -8.10 14.12
C LEU A 58 -26.89 -6.77 14.64
N GLU A 59 -26.53 -6.70 15.91
CA GLU A 59 -26.12 -5.47 16.60
C GLU A 59 -25.01 -4.71 15.84
N LYS A 60 -23.98 -5.42 15.39
CA LYS A 60 -22.88 -4.80 14.61
C LYS A 60 -23.35 -4.13 13.31
N HIS A 61 -24.35 -4.69 12.62
CA HIS A 61 -24.90 -4.09 11.41
C HIS A 61 -25.82 -2.92 11.73
N TYR A 62 -26.54 -3.03 12.84
CA TYR A 62 -27.37 -1.95 13.35
C TYR A 62 -26.54 -0.72 13.72
N VAL A 63 -25.48 -0.92 14.52
CA VAL A 63 -24.53 0.15 14.88
C VAL A 63 -23.92 0.81 13.63
N GLN A 64 -23.50 0.01 12.64
CA GLN A 64 -22.93 0.54 11.41
C GLN A 64 -23.89 1.50 10.71
N VAL A 65 -25.14 1.11 10.52
CA VAL A 65 -26.12 1.97 9.82
C VAL A 65 -26.53 3.18 10.66
N LEU A 66 -26.54 3.07 12.00
CA LEU A 66 -26.74 4.22 12.87
C LEU A 66 -25.60 5.25 12.75
N LEU A 67 -24.35 4.80 12.63
CA LEU A 67 -23.22 5.69 12.38
C LEU A 67 -23.33 6.39 11.02
N TYR A 68 -23.75 5.69 9.96
CA TYR A 68 -24.02 6.32 8.67
C TYR A 68 -25.13 7.35 8.74
N PHE A 69 -26.20 7.03 9.44
CA PHE A 69 -27.28 8.02 9.67
C PHE A 69 -26.79 9.20 10.50
N GLY A 70 -25.93 8.99 11.49
CA GLY A 70 -25.24 10.03 12.24
C GLY A 70 -24.45 10.98 11.32
N ILE A 71 -23.73 10.47 10.34
CA ILE A 71 -23.07 11.31 9.33
C ILE A 71 -24.10 12.20 8.60
N LEU A 72 -25.23 11.63 8.18
CA LEU A 72 -26.27 12.41 7.50
C LEU A 72 -26.88 13.47 8.41
N GLN A 73 -27.03 13.20 9.71
CA GLN A 73 -27.53 14.19 10.68
C GLN A 73 -26.56 15.36 10.82
N TYR A 74 -25.27 15.08 11.01
CA TYR A 74 -24.26 16.12 11.28
C TYR A 74 -23.84 16.89 10.02
N ASN A 75 -23.64 16.23 8.90
CA ASN A 75 -23.18 16.88 7.68
C ASN A 75 -24.31 17.54 6.88
N PHE A 76 -25.53 16.97 6.92
CA PHE A 76 -26.63 17.35 6.02
C PHE A 76 -27.93 17.72 6.74
N ASN A 77 -27.91 17.84 8.07
CA ASN A 77 -29.08 18.17 8.90
C ASN A 77 -30.30 17.26 8.65
N ARG A 78 -30.05 15.95 8.45
CA ARG A 78 -31.14 14.99 8.21
C ARG A 78 -31.71 14.47 9.51
N SER A 79 -32.97 14.10 9.49
CA SER A 79 -33.70 13.53 10.64
C SER A 79 -34.43 12.26 10.24
N THR A 80 -34.86 11.49 11.23
CA THR A 80 -35.68 10.28 11.02
C THR A 80 -37.02 10.56 10.35
N ARG A 81 -37.51 11.80 10.37
CA ARG A 81 -38.72 12.21 9.65
C ARG A 81 -38.48 12.40 8.15
N SER A 82 -37.24 12.61 7.73
CA SER A 82 -36.88 12.88 6.34
C SER A 82 -36.17 11.72 5.64
N THR A 83 -35.65 10.74 6.41
CA THR A 83 -34.84 9.65 5.88
C THR A 83 -35.29 8.32 6.45
N ASN A 84 -35.68 7.40 5.59
CA ASN A 84 -35.97 6.01 5.96
C ASN A 84 -34.70 5.18 5.86
N ILE A 85 -34.43 4.42 6.90
CA ILE A 85 -33.20 3.65 7.07
C ILE A 85 -33.54 2.17 7.05
N HIS A 86 -32.83 1.38 6.24
CA HIS A 86 -33.05 -0.04 6.11
C HIS A 86 -31.75 -0.84 6.15
N LEU A 87 -31.85 -2.06 6.71
CA LEU A 87 -30.86 -3.13 6.55
C LEU A 87 -31.43 -4.20 5.62
N LEU A 88 -30.74 -4.48 4.52
CA LEU A 88 -31.12 -5.51 3.57
C LEU A 88 -30.23 -6.74 3.76
N TYR A 89 -30.81 -7.83 4.25
CA TYR A 89 -30.16 -9.13 4.28
C TYR A 89 -30.52 -9.92 3.02
N SER A 90 -29.71 -9.78 1.98
CA SER A 90 -29.96 -10.30 0.63
C SER A 90 -30.11 -11.82 0.52
N LYS A 91 -29.72 -12.54 1.58
CA LYS A 91 -29.91 -14.00 1.68
C LYS A 91 -31.38 -14.41 1.88
N TYR A 92 -32.21 -13.52 2.36
CA TYR A 92 -33.61 -13.79 2.68
C TYR A 92 -34.53 -13.11 1.66
N PRO A 93 -35.69 -13.75 1.32
CA PRO A 93 -36.64 -13.15 0.40
C PRO A 93 -37.24 -11.86 0.98
N LEU A 94 -37.74 -11.00 0.10
CA LEU A 94 -38.53 -9.84 0.51
C LEU A 94 -39.95 -10.26 0.89
N PRO A 95 -40.56 -9.67 1.93
CA PRO A 95 -40.05 -8.56 2.72
C PRO A 95 -39.15 -8.96 3.90
N ASP A 96 -39.01 -10.23 4.23
CA ASP A 96 -38.36 -10.72 5.45
C ASP A 96 -36.88 -10.28 5.59
N GLY A 97 -36.18 -10.16 4.46
CA GLY A 97 -34.79 -9.70 4.40
C GLY A 97 -34.62 -8.19 4.53
N LEU A 98 -35.67 -7.38 4.36
CA LEU A 98 -35.60 -5.93 4.43
C LEU A 98 -36.13 -5.43 5.78
N LEU A 99 -35.23 -5.07 6.67
CA LEU A 99 -35.57 -4.61 8.01
C LEU A 99 -35.50 -3.09 8.09
N GLU A 100 -36.58 -2.46 8.54
CA GLU A 100 -36.59 -1.04 8.88
C GLU A 100 -35.75 -0.81 10.14
N VAL A 101 -34.99 0.26 10.16
CA VAL A 101 -34.08 0.62 11.27
C VAL A 101 -34.60 1.86 11.96
N GLU A 102 -34.93 1.74 13.23
CA GLU A 102 -35.23 2.87 14.10
C GLU A 102 -33.91 3.50 14.58
N SER A 103 -33.88 4.85 14.60
CA SER A 103 -32.71 5.57 15.10
C SER A 103 -32.66 5.50 16.63
N LEU A 104 -31.59 4.91 17.15
CA LEU A 104 -31.31 4.86 18.60
C LEU A 104 -30.05 5.67 18.90
N GLN A 105 -30.26 6.94 19.29
CA GLN A 105 -29.17 7.90 19.52
C GLN A 105 -28.20 7.42 20.63
N SER A 106 -28.72 6.78 21.69
CA SER A 106 -27.89 6.26 22.78
C SER A 106 -26.89 5.21 22.29
N LEU A 107 -27.32 4.28 21.45
CA LEU A 107 -26.47 3.23 20.90
C LEU A 107 -25.41 3.80 19.93
N MET A 108 -25.78 4.80 19.12
CA MET A 108 -24.83 5.51 18.28
C MET A 108 -23.75 6.20 19.13
N MET A 109 -24.15 6.87 20.22
CA MET A 109 -23.19 7.53 21.11
C MET A 109 -22.30 6.56 21.88
N GLU A 110 -22.80 5.36 22.23
CA GLU A 110 -21.96 4.29 22.78
C GLU A 110 -20.89 3.84 21.78
N ALA A 111 -21.25 3.68 20.52
CA ALA A 111 -20.29 3.34 19.45
C ALA A 111 -19.22 4.44 19.30
N ILE A 112 -19.59 5.72 19.36
CA ILE A 112 -18.63 6.83 19.31
C ILE A 112 -17.70 6.82 20.54
N LYS A 113 -18.22 6.54 21.74
CA LYS A 113 -17.39 6.40 22.96
C LYS A 113 -16.41 5.24 22.82
N PHE A 114 -16.85 4.09 22.29
CA PHE A 114 -15.97 2.96 22.02
C PHE A 114 -14.87 3.33 21.02
N ARG A 115 -15.22 3.99 19.91
CA ARG A 115 -14.23 4.51 18.96
C ARG A 115 -13.21 5.43 19.64
N ASN A 116 -13.64 6.32 20.54
CA ASN A 116 -12.74 7.19 21.29
C ASN A 116 -11.75 6.39 22.16
N GLN A 117 -12.18 5.29 22.77
CA GLN A 117 -11.30 4.41 23.54
C GLN A 117 -10.26 3.73 22.63
N VAL A 118 -10.65 3.26 21.45
CA VAL A 118 -9.72 2.68 20.46
C VAL A 118 -8.68 3.71 20.06
N VAL A 119 -9.11 4.92 19.67
CA VAL A 119 -8.20 6.00 19.27
C VAL A 119 -7.26 6.40 20.41
N ALA A 120 -7.76 6.51 21.63
CA ALA A 120 -6.90 6.80 22.80
C ALA A 120 -5.85 5.73 23.02
N THR A 121 -6.19 4.44 22.78
CA THR A 121 -5.24 3.33 22.84
C THR A 121 -4.20 3.42 21.71
N GLU A 122 -4.61 3.76 20.50
CA GLU A 122 -3.67 3.97 19.38
C GLU A 122 -2.67 5.10 19.69
N TYR A 123 -3.13 6.24 20.21
CA TYR A 123 -2.24 7.32 20.65
C TYR A 123 -1.30 6.87 21.77
N TRP A 124 -1.82 6.12 22.73
CA TRP A 124 -0.99 5.59 23.81
C TRP A 124 0.11 4.66 23.25
N ILE A 125 -0.19 3.77 22.29
CA ILE A 125 0.79 2.90 21.62
C ILE A 125 1.82 3.74 20.86
N GLY A 126 1.39 4.79 20.16
CA GLY A 126 2.27 5.68 19.40
C GLY A 126 3.32 6.40 20.27
N ASP A 127 2.98 6.67 21.53
CA ASP A 127 3.82 7.43 22.46
C ASP A 127 4.54 6.55 23.52
N ASN A 128 4.16 5.28 23.65
CA ASN A 128 4.69 4.40 24.69
C ASN A 128 5.27 3.09 24.14
N ASP A 129 5.96 2.35 25.00
CA ASP A 129 6.47 1.03 24.70
C ASP A 129 5.33 0.00 24.63
N PHE A 130 5.11 -0.57 23.46
CA PHE A 130 4.09 -1.59 23.22
C PHE A 130 4.29 -2.84 24.10
N ALA A 131 5.53 -3.14 24.53
CA ALA A 131 5.82 -4.26 25.41
C ALA A 131 5.03 -4.24 26.73
N LYS A 132 4.60 -3.05 27.18
CA LYS A 132 3.75 -2.89 28.37
C LYS A 132 2.33 -3.44 28.18
N LEU A 133 1.85 -3.53 26.96
CA LEU A 133 0.52 -4.08 26.65
C LEU A 133 0.51 -5.60 26.53
N ILE A 134 1.62 -6.22 26.14
CA ILE A 134 1.70 -7.66 25.89
C ILE A 134 1.16 -8.51 27.06
N PRO A 135 1.49 -8.22 28.34
CA PRO A 135 0.96 -8.97 29.46
C PRO A 135 -0.57 -8.93 29.58
N HIS A 136 -1.20 -7.88 29.04
CA HIS A 136 -2.66 -7.73 29.06
C HIS A 136 -3.36 -8.41 27.89
N PHE A 137 -2.65 -8.87 26.88
CA PHE A 137 -3.20 -9.60 25.75
C PHE A 137 -3.37 -11.08 26.07
N THR A 138 -4.39 -11.39 26.87
CA THR A 138 -4.75 -12.76 27.20
C THR A 138 -6.21 -13.04 26.79
N PRO A 139 -6.57 -14.30 26.49
CA PRO A 139 -7.96 -14.63 26.16
C PRO A 139 -8.97 -14.18 27.23
N SER A 140 -8.57 -14.20 28.51
CA SER A 140 -9.43 -13.78 29.62
C SER A 140 -9.67 -12.26 29.66
N THR A 141 -8.65 -11.44 29.35
CA THR A 141 -8.80 -9.98 29.30
C THR A 141 -9.56 -9.49 28.08
N LEU A 142 -9.56 -10.26 26.99
CA LEU A 142 -10.25 -9.96 25.75
C LEU A 142 -11.60 -10.68 25.62
N GLN A 143 -12.06 -11.34 26.67
CA GLN A 143 -13.35 -12.03 26.68
C GLN A 143 -14.50 -11.04 26.48
N LEU A 144 -15.39 -11.37 25.54
CA LEU A 144 -16.59 -10.58 25.28
C LEU A 144 -17.65 -10.83 26.38
N ASN A 145 -18.08 -9.79 27.08
CA ASN A 145 -19.01 -9.90 28.20
C ASN A 145 -20.36 -10.54 27.86
N HIS A 146 -20.78 -10.48 26.61
CA HIS A 146 -22.06 -11.02 26.12
C HIS A 146 -21.91 -12.25 25.23
N CYS A 147 -20.73 -12.86 25.19
CA CYS A 147 -20.48 -14.05 24.36
C CYS A 147 -21.07 -15.28 25.05
N ASN A 148 -21.79 -16.12 24.29
CA ASN A 148 -22.21 -17.42 24.77
C ASN A 148 -20.97 -18.24 25.13
N GLN A 149 -20.91 -18.79 26.33
CA GLN A 149 -19.76 -19.55 26.83
C GLN A 149 -19.35 -20.69 25.88
N ASN A 150 -20.28 -21.44 25.33
CA ASN A 150 -20.00 -22.52 24.39
C ASN A 150 -19.44 -21.97 23.07
N PHE A 151 -20.00 -20.88 22.56
CA PHE A 151 -19.50 -20.23 21.34
C PHE A 151 -18.09 -19.67 21.54
N PHE A 152 -17.84 -19.01 22.68
CA PHE A 152 -16.52 -18.51 23.03
C PHE A 152 -15.50 -19.64 23.10
N GLN A 153 -15.78 -20.71 23.83
CA GLN A 153 -14.87 -21.84 24.01
C GLN A 153 -14.55 -22.60 22.72
N GLN A 154 -15.54 -22.77 21.84
CA GLN A 154 -15.38 -23.58 20.63
C GLN A 154 -14.83 -22.80 19.44
N TRP A 155 -15.09 -21.50 19.35
CA TRP A 155 -14.83 -20.74 18.14
C TRP A 155 -13.94 -19.51 18.33
N ILE A 156 -14.02 -18.85 19.49
CA ILE A 156 -13.25 -17.62 19.72
C ILE A 156 -11.95 -17.92 20.45
N LEU A 157 -12.01 -18.67 21.54
CA LEU A 157 -10.85 -18.96 22.38
C LEU A 157 -9.69 -19.63 21.62
N PRO A 158 -9.89 -20.65 20.77
CA PRO A 158 -8.79 -21.24 20.03
C PRO A 158 -8.06 -20.22 19.14
N ARG A 159 -8.80 -19.38 18.43
CA ARG A 159 -8.24 -18.34 17.56
C ARG A 159 -7.51 -17.25 18.34
N LEU A 160 -8.10 -16.82 19.47
CA LEU A 160 -7.42 -15.85 20.35
C LEU A 160 -6.12 -16.44 20.91
N THR A 161 -6.14 -17.69 21.33
CA THR A 161 -4.96 -18.38 21.86
C THR A 161 -3.87 -18.47 20.78
N GLU A 162 -4.21 -18.89 19.58
CA GLU A 162 -3.30 -18.98 18.45
C GLU A 162 -2.67 -17.61 18.11
N THR A 163 -3.47 -16.55 18.17
CA THR A 163 -2.99 -15.18 17.88
C THR A 163 -2.12 -14.60 19.00
N LEU A 164 -2.49 -14.85 20.27
CA LEU A 164 -1.88 -14.15 21.42
C LEU A 164 -0.73 -14.93 22.06
N ALA A 165 -0.76 -16.27 22.09
CA ALA A 165 0.26 -17.08 22.74
C ALA A 165 1.68 -16.79 22.23
N PRO A 166 1.92 -16.60 20.93
CA PRO A 166 3.27 -16.28 20.44
C PRO A 166 3.86 -15.01 21.02
N LEU A 167 3.04 -14.01 21.35
CA LEU A 167 3.51 -12.75 21.96
C LEU A 167 4.12 -12.95 23.35
N HIS A 168 3.70 -13.99 24.08
CA HIS A 168 4.17 -14.29 25.43
C HIS A 168 5.44 -15.17 25.45
N THR A 169 5.87 -15.68 24.28
CA THR A 169 7.05 -16.57 24.16
C THR A 169 8.23 -15.91 23.45
N LEU A 170 8.15 -14.61 23.18
CA LEU A 170 9.19 -13.85 22.51
C LEU A 170 10.47 -13.80 23.36
N THR A 171 11.62 -13.96 22.70
CA THR A 171 12.91 -13.62 23.30
C THR A 171 13.01 -12.12 23.61
N PRO A 172 13.92 -11.67 24.47
CA PRO A 172 14.09 -10.24 24.76
C PRO A 172 14.29 -9.39 23.49
N LEU A 173 15.11 -9.85 22.54
CA LEU A 173 15.34 -9.16 21.27
C LEU A 173 14.09 -9.14 20.39
N GLU A 174 13.42 -10.29 20.20
CA GLU A 174 12.17 -10.38 19.41
C GLU A 174 11.09 -9.45 20.00
N LYS A 175 10.98 -9.41 21.33
CA LYS A 175 10.04 -8.54 22.03
C LYS A 175 10.37 -7.06 21.81
N ALA A 176 11.65 -6.67 21.94
CA ALA A 176 12.11 -5.31 21.69
C ALA A 176 11.83 -4.89 20.22
N TYR A 177 12.17 -5.75 19.27
CA TYR A 177 11.95 -5.53 17.86
C TYR A 177 10.45 -5.37 17.53
N PHE A 178 9.63 -6.34 17.90
CA PHE A 178 8.19 -6.31 17.66
C PHE A 178 7.53 -5.07 18.27
N SER A 179 7.85 -4.79 19.55
CA SER A 179 7.25 -3.66 20.28
C SER A 179 7.64 -2.32 19.66
N ARG A 180 8.91 -2.16 19.28
CA ARG A 180 9.38 -0.92 18.66
C ARG A 180 8.79 -0.70 17.27
N MET A 181 8.71 -1.75 16.46
CA MET A 181 8.08 -1.69 15.13
C MET A 181 6.57 -1.44 15.21
N MET A 182 5.86 -2.03 16.18
CA MET A 182 4.44 -1.74 16.43
C MET A 182 4.22 -0.26 16.77
N ARG A 183 5.02 0.29 17.68
CA ARG A 183 4.98 1.71 18.02
C ARG A 183 5.23 2.58 16.78
N PHE A 184 6.24 2.25 15.98
CA PHE A 184 6.58 2.98 14.76
C PHE A 184 5.42 2.99 13.76
N VAL A 185 4.84 1.83 13.45
CA VAL A 185 3.72 1.71 12.49
C VAL A 185 2.48 2.47 12.96
N VAL A 186 2.12 2.35 14.24
CA VAL A 186 0.95 3.05 14.80
C VAL A 186 1.18 4.56 14.80
N LYS A 187 2.38 5.03 15.12
CA LYS A 187 2.72 6.46 15.07
C LYS A 187 2.67 7.02 13.64
N GLU A 188 3.22 6.30 12.66
CA GLU A 188 3.09 6.64 11.23
C GLU A 188 1.61 6.77 10.81
N GLN A 189 0.77 5.82 11.23
CA GLN A 189 -0.66 5.84 10.95
C GLN A 189 -1.34 7.08 11.57
N ILE A 190 -1.04 7.40 12.81
CA ILE A 190 -1.58 8.58 13.48
C ILE A 190 -1.19 9.85 12.72
N ILE A 191 0.10 10.01 12.39
CA ILE A 191 0.59 11.19 11.68
C ILE A 191 -0.03 11.30 10.29
N SER A 192 -0.20 10.20 9.57
CA SER A 192 -0.87 10.21 8.26
C SER A 192 -2.33 10.67 8.33
N LYS A 193 -2.99 10.44 9.47
CA LYS A 193 -4.38 10.85 9.69
C LYS A 193 -4.52 12.31 10.12
N VAL A 194 -3.71 12.73 11.07
CA VAL A 194 -3.89 14.05 11.73
C VAL A 194 -2.77 15.05 11.46
N GLY A 195 -1.63 14.61 10.94
CA GLY A 195 -0.44 15.44 10.72
C GLY A 195 0.34 15.72 12.00
N TYR A 196 1.48 16.39 11.86
CA TYR A 196 2.26 16.95 12.99
C TYR A 196 1.78 18.34 13.39
N GLN A 197 1.41 19.14 12.38
CA GLN A 197 0.97 20.54 12.53
C GLN A 197 -0.22 20.76 11.61
N GLU A 198 -1.17 21.55 12.07
CA GLU A 198 -2.29 21.97 11.23
C GLU A 198 -1.77 22.68 9.97
N GLY A 199 -2.26 22.23 8.81
CA GLY A 199 -1.94 22.86 7.52
C GLY A 199 -0.59 22.47 6.90
N ALA A 200 0.11 21.46 7.41
CA ALA A 200 1.38 20.99 6.84
C ALA A 200 1.23 20.22 5.50
N GLY A 201 0.00 19.90 5.10
CA GLY A 201 -0.31 19.48 3.72
C GLY A 201 -0.12 18.01 3.38
N SER A 202 -0.02 17.11 4.36
CA SER A 202 0.26 15.69 4.10
C SER A 202 -0.62 14.70 4.89
N SER A 203 -1.66 15.18 5.58
CA SER A 203 -2.54 14.33 6.38
C SER A 203 -3.97 14.24 5.84
N ASN A 204 -4.70 13.19 6.24
CA ASN A 204 -6.12 13.07 5.90
C ASN A 204 -6.95 14.23 6.48
N ALA A 205 -6.55 14.78 7.61
CA ALA A 205 -7.23 15.92 8.24
C ALA A 205 -7.16 17.20 7.40
N ASP A 206 -6.17 17.32 6.51
CA ASP A 206 -6.05 18.45 5.59
C ASP A 206 -7.20 18.53 4.57
N LEU A 207 -7.91 17.41 4.35
CA LEU A 207 -9.12 17.40 3.52
C LEU A 207 -10.20 18.40 4.02
N TRP A 208 -10.25 18.69 5.30
CA TRP A 208 -11.20 19.66 5.89
C TRP A 208 -10.53 20.80 6.66
N ASN A 209 -9.29 20.65 7.12
CA ASN A 209 -8.58 21.68 7.88
C ASN A 209 -7.82 22.66 6.99
N MET A 210 -7.30 22.20 5.84
CA MET A 210 -6.53 23.06 4.96
C MET A 210 -7.45 24.01 4.16
N PRO A 211 -7.22 25.32 4.17
CA PRO A 211 -7.92 26.26 3.32
C PRO A 211 -7.72 25.95 1.83
N LEU A 212 -8.72 26.28 0.99
CA LEU A 212 -8.66 26.03 -0.45
C LEU A 212 -7.39 26.60 -1.10
N ALA A 213 -6.97 27.82 -0.70
CA ALA A 213 -5.75 28.43 -1.22
C ALA A 213 -4.51 27.55 -0.97
N GLY A 214 -4.38 26.99 0.25
CA GLY A 214 -3.27 26.08 0.58
C GLY A 214 -3.34 24.76 -0.19
N LYS A 215 -4.55 24.20 -0.41
CA LYS A 215 -4.72 23.00 -1.24
C LYS A 215 -4.31 23.24 -2.71
N ILE A 216 -4.62 24.41 -3.25
CA ILE A 216 -4.23 24.82 -4.60
C ILE A 216 -2.72 25.01 -4.68
N GLU A 217 -2.12 25.73 -3.75
CA GLU A 217 -0.68 25.98 -3.69
C GLU A 217 0.11 24.67 -3.55
N SER A 218 -0.36 23.74 -2.73
CA SER A 218 0.26 22.40 -2.59
C SER A 218 -0.05 21.44 -3.73
N GLY A 219 -0.93 21.81 -4.67
CA GLY A 219 -1.36 20.96 -5.78
C GLY A 219 -2.25 19.77 -5.37
N ASN A 220 -2.81 19.77 -4.15
CA ASN A 220 -3.57 18.64 -3.58
C ASN A 220 -5.07 18.64 -3.92
N ILE A 221 -5.51 19.56 -4.77
CA ILE A 221 -6.89 19.61 -5.26
C ILE A 221 -6.95 20.05 -6.71
N TYR A 222 -7.76 19.39 -7.52
CA TYR A 222 -8.27 19.94 -8.76
C TYR A 222 -9.64 20.56 -8.51
N THR A 223 -9.88 21.76 -9.02
CA THR A 223 -11.15 22.47 -8.91
C THR A 223 -11.66 22.96 -10.26
N GLY A 224 -12.93 23.29 -10.35
CA GLY A 224 -13.52 23.84 -11.58
C GLY A 224 -13.64 22.84 -12.71
N LEU A 225 -13.50 21.55 -12.43
CA LEU A 225 -13.60 20.51 -13.45
C LEU A 225 -15.02 20.39 -13.98
N THR A 226 -15.15 20.03 -15.27
CA THR A 226 -16.44 19.74 -15.92
C THR A 226 -16.40 18.36 -16.55
N ILE A 227 -17.45 17.55 -16.36
CA ILE A 227 -17.54 16.23 -16.99
C ILE A 227 -17.81 16.39 -18.47
N THR A 228 -16.97 15.77 -19.30
CA THR A 228 -17.11 15.75 -20.76
C THR A 228 -17.60 14.40 -21.26
N HIS A 229 -17.29 13.31 -20.58
CA HIS A 229 -17.69 11.97 -20.99
C HIS A 229 -17.86 11.03 -19.79
N LYS A 230 -18.83 10.10 -19.92
CA LYS A 230 -19.08 8.99 -18.98
C LYS A 230 -19.21 7.72 -19.78
N GLU A 231 -18.47 6.69 -19.43
CA GLU A 231 -18.52 5.41 -20.13
C GLU A 231 -18.47 4.21 -19.17
N GLN A 232 -18.88 3.07 -19.69
CA GLN A 232 -18.76 1.79 -19.02
C GLN A 232 -17.46 1.13 -19.48
N SER A 233 -16.46 1.01 -18.59
CA SER A 233 -15.16 0.41 -18.92
C SER A 233 -15.03 -1.05 -18.47
N THR A 234 -15.94 -1.54 -17.63
CA THR A 234 -15.92 -2.91 -17.10
C THR A 234 -17.18 -3.69 -17.44
N ALA A 235 -17.17 -5.00 -17.19
CA ALA A 235 -18.34 -5.88 -17.34
C ALA A 235 -19.47 -5.62 -16.31
N TYR A 236 -19.23 -4.74 -15.32
CA TYR A 236 -20.26 -4.34 -14.36
C TYR A 236 -21.28 -3.39 -15.03
N SER A 237 -22.54 -3.50 -14.60
CA SER A 237 -23.60 -2.61 -15.11
C SER A 237 -23.39 -1.18 -14.61
N GLY A 238 -23.42 -0.22 -15.54
CA GLY A 238 -23.29 1.20 -15.23
C GLY A 238 -22.00 1.83 -15.77
N TYR A 239 -21.90 3.16 -15.66
CA TYR A 239 -20.70 3.88 -16.05
C TYR A 239 -19.73 3.96 -14.86
N ASP A 240 -18.46 3.81 -15.12
CA ASP A 240 -17.38 3.80 -14.12
C ASP A 240 -16.16 4.61 -14.55
N SER A 241 -16.07 5.04 -15.80
CA SER A 241 -15.00 5.90 -16.30
C SER A 241 -15.55 7.31 -16.56
N ILE A 242 -14.96 8.32 -15.91
CA ILE A 242 -15.38 9.71 -15.98
C ILE A 242 -14.22 10.55 -16.52
N THR A 243 -14.45 11.15 -17.68
CA THR A 243 -13.51 12.12 -18.26
C THR A 243 -13.93 13.53 -17.89
N LEU A 244 -13.00 14.30 -17.33
CA LEU A 244 -13.23 15.68 -16.90
C LEU A 244 -12.27 16.62 -17.61
N ALA A 245 -12.80 17.73 -18.11
CA ALA A 245 -11.98 18.85 -18.60
C ALA A 245 -11.42 19.62 -17.41
N VAL A 246 -10.11 19.92 -17.48
CA VAL A 246 -9.37 20.72 -16.51
C VAL A 246 -9.35 22.16 -17.04
N PRO A 247 -9.91 23.13 -16.32
CA PRO A 247 -9.83 24.54 -16.74
C PRO A 247 -8.36 25.02 -16.65
N LYS A 248 -8.05 26.08 -17.39
CA LYS A 248 -6.72 26.71 -17.29
C LYS A 248 -6.44 27.08 -15.82
N GLN A 249 -5.45 26.46 -15.26
CA GLN A 249 -4.98 26.73 -13.89
C GLN A 249 -4.08 27.97 -13.87
N SER A 250 -3.75 28.46 -12.66
CA SER A 250 -2.72 29.48 -12.49
C SER A 250 -1.36 28.98 -13.01
N GLU A 251 -0.50 29.86 -13.44
CA GLU A 251 0.84 29.50 -13.96
C GLU A 251 1.69 28.75 -12.91
N ASP A 252 1.43 28.98 -11.64
CA ASP A 252 2.13 28.37 -10.50
C ASP A 252 1.50 27.05 -10.01
N PHE A 253 0.37 26.59 -10.59
CA PHE A 253 -0.29 25.36 -10.18
C PHE A 253 0.49 24.14 -10.68
N LEU A 254 1.07 23.39 -9.74
CA LEU A 254 1.73 22.12 -9.99
C LEU A 254 0.90 20.99 -9.31
N PRO A 255 0.14 20.22 -10.09
CA PRO A 255 -0.69 19.17 -9.51
C PRO A 255 0.16 18.08 -8.85
N ASN A 256 -0.14 17.78 -7.58
CA ASN A 256 0.49 16.70 -6.81
C ASN A 256 -0.31 15.39 -6.96
N PHE A 257 -0.65 15.05 -8.20
CA PHE A 257 -1.39 13.84 -8.53
C PHE A 257 -0.61 12.99 -9.52
N ARG A 258 -0.73 11.68 -9.37
CA ARG A 258 -0.09 10.69 -10.23
C ARG A 258 -1.12 9.69 -10.76
N ARG A 259 -0.83 9.11 -11.92
CA ARG A 259 -1.59 7.97 -12.40
C ARG A 259 -1.56 6.84 -11.37
N GLY A 260 -2.74 6.31 -11.02
CA GLY A 260 -2.89 5.28 -10.00
C GLY A 260 -3.26 5.80 -8.61
N ASP A 261 -3.25 7.12 -8.38
CA ASP A 261 -3.64 7.69 -7.09
C ASP A 261 -5.13 7.46 -6.83
N MET A 262 -5.42 7.09 -5.59
CA MET A 262 -6.80 6.98 -5.11
C MET A 262 -7.33 8.36 -4.76
N VAL A 263 -8.52 8.65 -5.27
CA VAL A 263 -9.12 9.99 -5.14
C VAL A 263 -10.59 9.93 -4.76
N TYR A 264 -11.07 11.06 -4.23
CA TYR A 264 -12.48 11.41 -4.16
C TYR A 264 -12.82 12.35 -5.31
N LEU A 265 -13.84 11.99 -6.09
CA LEU A 265 -14.50 12.86 -7.06
C LEU A 265 -15.83 13.32 -6.47
N TYR A 266 -16.11 14.62 -6.48
CA TYR A 266 -17.38 15.14 -5.97
C TYR A 266 -17.80 16.45 -6.66
N ALA A 267 -19.12 16.69 -6.68
CA ALA A 267 -19.73 17.88 -7.26
C ALA A 267 -19.88 19.00 -6.22
N TYR A 268 -19.77 20.25 -6.69
CA TYR A 268 -20.09 21.45 -5.91
C TYR A 268 -20.66 22.54 -6.81
N ARG A 269 -21.31 23.55 -6.24
CA ARG A 269 -21.88 24.66 -7.03
C ARG A 269 -20.80 25.67 -7.41
N LYS A 270 -20.90 26.24 -8.61
CA LYS A 270 -19.92 27.19 -9.17
C LYS A 270 -19.60 28.38 -8.26
N ASN A 271 -20.58 28.83 -7.47
CA ASN A 271 -20.43 29.97 -6.56
C ASN A 271 -20.09 29.57 -5.13
N GLU A 272 -19.81 28.30 -4.86
CA GLU A 272 -19.45 27.76 -3.55
C GLU A 272 -18.01 27.27 -3.58
N THR A 273 -17.40 27.20 -2.39
CA THR A 273 -16.10 26.56 -2.20
C THR A 273 -16.29 25.05 -2.11
N PRO A 274 -15.50 24.23 -2.81
CA PRO A 274 -15.56 22.78 -2.66
C PRO A 274 -15.30 22.38 -1.20
N ASP A 275 -16.19 21.56 -0.64
CA ASP A 275 -16.12 21.07 0.74
C ASP A 275 -16.47 19.59 0.75
N ILE A 276 -15.48 18.76 1.05
CA ILE A 276 -15.60 17.30 1.08
C ILE A 276 -16.68 16.80 2.08
N ARG A 277 -17.00 17.60 3.10
CA ARG A 277 -17.99 17.25 4.13
C ARG A 277 -19.44 17.42 3.66
N LYS A 278 -19.66 18.21 2.59
CA LYS A 278 -20.98 18.61 2.11
C LYS A 278 -21.39 17.96 0.78
N ALA A 279 -20.65 16.97 0.32
CA ALA A 279 -20.86 16.34 -0.97
C ALA A 279 -20.99 14.81 -0.87
N PHE A 280 -21.60 14.21 -1.87
CA PHE A 280 -21.45 12.78 -2.16
C PHE A 280 -20.07 12.54 -2.74
N LEU A 281 -19.26 11.72 -2.09
CA LEU A 281 -17.91 11.43 -2.51
C LEU A 281 -17.89 10.11 -3.28
N PHE A 282 -17.37 10.15 -4.50
CA PHE A 282 -17.12 8.95 -5.30
C PHE A 282 -15.66 8.58 -5.22
N ARG A 283 -15.37 7.41 -4.68
CA ARG A 283 -14.01 6.88 -4.67
C ARG A 283 -13.64 6.38 -6.05
N GLY A 284 -12.44 6.72 -6.48
CA GLY A 284 -11.92 6.28 -7.76
C GLY A 284 -10.40 6.29 -7.80
N THR A 285 -9.87 5.94 -8.96
CA THR A 285 -8.44 5.96 -9.26
C THR A 285 -8.20 6.85 -10.46
N LEU A 286 -7.19 7.70 -10.40
CA LEU A 286 -6.75 8.50 -11.55
C LEU A 286 -6.13 7.58 -12.60
N GLN A 287 -6.80 7.41 -13.74
CA GLN A 287 -6.31 6.58 -14.84
C GLN A 287 -5.37 7.33 -15.77
N GLU A 288 -5.75 8.56 -16.11
CA GLU A 288 -5.01 9.41 -17.02
C GLU A 288 -4.97 10.84 -16.50
N ILE A 289 -3.86 11.51 -16.71
CA ILE A 289 -3.64 12.90 -16.35
C ILE A 289 -2.98 13.58 -17.54
N HIS A 290 -3.69 14.54 -18.12
CA HIS A 290 -3.21 15.41 -19.18
C HIS A 290 -3.32 16.88 -18.73
N THR A 291 -2.77 17.80 -19.49
CA THR A 291 -2.78 19.23 -19.15
C THR A 291 -4.19 19.81 -19.07
N ASP A 292 -5.10 19.33 -19.92
CA ASP A 292 -6.47 19.81 -20.11
C ASP A 292 -7.54 18.81 -19.74
N THR A 293 -7.17 17.57 -19.43
CA THR A 293 -8.11 16.49 -19.11
C THR A 293 -7.59 15.55 -18.04
N VAL A 294 -8.47 15.02 -17.22
CA VAL A 294 -8.20 13.91 -16.29
C VAL A 294 -9.28 12.84 -16.44
N VAL A 295 -8.88 11.58 -16.29
CA VAL A 295 -9.79 10.44 -16.31
C VAL A 295 -9.79 9.78 -14.95
N VAL A 296 -10.96 9.69 -14.31
CA VAL A 296 -11.18 9.00 -13.04
C VAL A 296 -11.97 7.74 -13.30
N ARG A 297 -11.43 6.61 -12.89
CA ARG A 297 -12.16 5.34 -12.83
C ARG A 297 -12.76 5.17 -11.45
N LEU A 298 -14.08 5.15 -11.38
CA LEU A 298 -14.79 4.92 -10.12
C LEU A 298 -14.59 3.46 -9.65
N ASN A 299 -14.48 3.27 -8.35
CA ASN A 299 -14.40 1.92 -7.77
C ASN A 299 -15.73 1.16 -7.96
N ASP A 300 -16.84 1.90 -7.97
CA ASP A 300 -18.19 1.37 -8.06
C ASP A 300 -18.94 2.06 -9.20
N GLY A 301 -19.41 1.28 -10.17
CA GLY A 301 -20.14 1.79 -11.33
C GLY A 301 -21.51 2.36 -10.94
N GLN A 302 -21.92 3.43 -11.61
CA GLN A 302 -23.18 4.12 -11.37
C GLN A 302 -24.17 3.89 -12.52
N GLN A 303 -25.43 3.66 -12.17
CA GLN A 303 -26.48 3.46 -13.18
C GLN A 303 -27.30 4.72 -13.45
N ASN A 304 -27.33 5.66 -12.52
CA ASN A 304 -28.08 6.88 -12.63
C ASN A 304 -27.32 7.88 -13.54
N PRO A 305 -27.84 8.23 -14.74
CA PRO A 305 -27.19 9.17 -15.65
C PRO A 305 -27.17 10.60 -15.10
N ASP A 306 -28.12 10.96 -14.24
CA ASP A 306 -28.24 12.29 -13.64
C ASP A 306 -27.41 12.43 -12.35
N LEU A 307 -26.78 11.36 -11.93
CA LEU A 307 -25.80 11.42 -10.87
C LEU A 307 -24.58 12.20 -11.37
N LEU A 308 -23.74 12.73 -10.56
CA LEU A 308 -22.63 13.54 -11.04
C LEU A 308 -23.06 14.67 -12.00
N VAL A 309 -24.25 15.23 -11.76
CA VAL A 309 -24.67 16.49 -12.34
C VAL A 309 -24.40 17.58 -11.31
N GLY A 310 -23.57 18.50 -11.68
CA GLY A 310 -23.20 19.65 -10.86
C GLY A 310 -22.61 20.72 -11.74
N ASP A 311 -22.50 21.93 -11.20
CA ASP A 311 -21.91 23.04 -11.93
C ASP A 311 -20.43 22.83 -12.14
N GLN A 312 -19.77 22.28 -11.14
CA GLN A 312 -18.33 22.01 -11.14
C GLN A 312 -18.01 20.76 -10.29
N PHE A 313 -16.82 20.20 -10.54
CA PHE A 313 -16.30 19.05 -9.80
C PHE A 313 -14.93 19.35 -9.21
N ALA A 314 -14.64 18.68 -8.12
CA ALA A 314 -13.32 18.66 -7.48
C ALA A 314 -12.80 17.24 -7.35
N ILE A 315 -11.47 17.11 -7.36
CA ILE A 315 -10.74 15.87 -7.08
C ILE A 315 -9.77 16.14 -5.94
N GLU A 316 -9.83 15.33 -4.90
CA GLU A 316 -8.88 15.32 -3.77
C GLU A 316 -8.39 13.90 -3.48
N HIS A 317 -7.22 13.77 -2.83
CA HIS A 317 -6.68 12.46 -2.47
C HIS A 317 -7.59 11.70 -1.49
N SER A 318 -7.68 10.39 -1.68
CA SER A 318 -8.37 9.48 -0.75
C SER A 318 -7.34 8.66 0.01
N GLY A 319 -7.27 8.82 1.33
CA GLY A 319 -6.38 8.05 2.20
C GLY A 319 -6.80 6.57 2.32
N SER A 320 -5.84 5.70 2.61
CA SER A 320 -6.07 4.28 2.87
C SER A 320 -5.20 3.80 4.04
N ASP A 321 -5.80 3.04 4.96
CA ASP A 321 -5.10 2.43 6.11
C ASP A 321 -4.53 1.04 5.81
N ILE A 322 -4.73 0.53 4.59
CA ILE A 322 -4.35 -0.85 4.22
C ILE A 322 -2.87 -1.10 4.48
N GLY A 323 -1.99 -0.15 4.16
CA GLY A 323 -0.55 -0.29 4.36
C GLY A 323 -0.16 -0.50 5.83
N TYR A 324 -0.79 0.21 6.76
CA TYR A 324 -0.54 0.06 8.21
C TYR A 324 -1.11 -1.24 8.74
N THR A 325 -2.32 -1.60 8.32
CA THR A 325 -2.96 -2.88 8.71
C THR A 325 -2.11 -4.07 8.26
N THR A 326 -1.63 -4.07 7.02
CA THR A 326 -0.78 -5.15 6.50
C THR A 326 0.59 -5.19 7.16
N ALA A 327 1.15 -4.05 7.54
CA ALA A 327 2.39 -3.99 8.31
C ALA A 327 2.23 -4.62 9.71
N ILE A 328 1.14 -4.33 10.42
CA ILE A 328 0.83 -4.95 11.73
C ILE A 328 0.64 -6.45 11.58
N GLN A 329 -0.12 -6.89 10.56
CA GLN A 329 -0.28 -8.32 10.25
C GLN A 329 1.06 -8.98 9.91
N GLY A 330 1.92 -8.30 9.15
CA GLY A 330 3.26 -8.76 8.81
C GLY A 330 4.16 -8.93 10.04
N LEU A 331 4.10 -8.01 10.99
CA LEU A 331 4.81 -8.13 12.26
C LEU A 331 4.32 -9.33 13.08
N HIS A 332 3.01 -9.61 13.07
CA HIS A 332 2.47 -10.81 13.72
C HIS A 332 2.93 -12.09 13.00
N THR A 333 2.94 -12.11 11.67
CA THR A 333 3.49 -13.23 10.88
C THR A 333 4.96 -13.50 11.22
N PHE A 334 5.77 -12.44 11.38
CA PHE A 334 7.14 -12.58 11.85
C PHE A 334 7.22 -13.24 13.24
N VAL A 335 6.39 -12.81 14.19
CA VAL A 335 6.34 -13.38 15.55
C VAL A 335 6.04 -14.89 15.54
N THR A 336 5.16 -15.33 14.65
CA THR A 336 4.72 -16.72 14.52
C THR A 336 5.64 -17.59 13.64
N ALA A 337 6.63 -16.99 12.98
CA ALA A 337 7.58 -17.70 12.12
C ALA A 337 8.49 -18.65 12.90
N THR A 338 9.16 -19.56 12.18
CA THR A 338 10.16 -20.47 12.78
C THR A 338 11.27 -19.69 13.46
N LYS A 339 11.85 -20.30 14.50
CA LYS A 339 12.98 -19.70 15.25
C LYS A 339 14.13 -19.35 14.29
N GLU A 340 14.49 -20.28 13.40
CA GLU A 340 15.59 -20.14 12.44
C GLU A 340 15.36 -18.95 11.50
N ARG A 341 14.12 -18.74 11.05
CA ARG A 341 13.78 -17.60 10.18
C ARG A 341 13.81 -16.27 10.94
N LYS A 342 13.32 -16.23 12.16
CA LYS A 342 13.41 -15.03 13.00
C LYS A 342 14.85 -14.65 13.29
N GLU A 343 15.69 -15.62 13.69
CA GLU A 343 17.12 -15.42 13.94
C GLU A 343 17.85 -14.94 12.68
N LEU A 344 17.51 -15.48 11.51
CA LEU A 344 18.07 -15.03 10.23
C LEU A 344 17.71 -13.56 9.93
N LEU A 345 16.42 -13.22 10.01
CA LEU A 345 15.94 -11.86 9.73
C LEU A 345 16.44 -10.84 10.74
N LEU A 346 16.66 -11.22 12.01
CA LEU A 346 17.24 -10.36 13.03
C LEU A 346 18.78 -10.32 13.01
N GLY A 347 19.42 -11.07 12.10
CA GLY A 347 20.88 -11.11 12.01
C GLY A 347 21.59 -11.88 13.14
N GLN A 348 20.84 -12.65 13.93
CA GLN A 348 21.39 -13.51 15.01
C GLN A 348 22.01 -14.80 14.48
N ARG A 349 21.55 -15.27 13.34
CA ARG A 349 22.09 -16.42 12.60
C ARG A 349 22.71 -15.95 11.30
N PRO A 350 23.97 -16.35 10.99
CA PRO A 350 24.57 -16.05 9.69
C PRO A 350 23.83 -16.80 8.58
N PRO A 351 23.70 -16.21 7.38
CA PRO A 351 23.20 -16.93 6.22
C PRO A 351 24.16 -18.05 5.80
N GLN A 352 23.63 -19.08 5.16
CA GLN A 352 24.40 -20.23 4.69
C GLN A 352 24.71 -20.09 3.19
N ARG A 353 25.76 -20.79 2.76
CA ARG A 353 26.23 -20.81 1.38
C ARG A 353 26.68 -22.20 0.97
N ASN A 354 26.45 -22.56 -0.29
CA ASN A 354 27.05 -23.72 -0.92
C ASN A 354 28.02 -23.29 -2.03
N ALA A 355 29.31 -23.30 -1.74
CA ALA A 355 30.37 -22.85 -2.64
C ALA A 355 30.59 -23.78 -3.85
N GLU A 356 30.07 -25.01 -3.84
CA GLU A 356 30.21 -25.99 -4.94
C GLU A 356 29.27 -25.68 -6.13
N ILE A 357 28.23 -24.86 -5.90
CA ILE A 357 27.29 -24.47 -6.94
C ILE A 357 27.99 -23.60 -7.97
N GLN A 358 27.82 -23.93 -9.26
CA GLN A 358 28.35 -23.20 -10.40
C GLN A 358 27.22 -22.55 -11.22
N LEU A 359 27.55 -21.56 -12.03
CA LEU A 359 26.63 -21.04 -13.04
C LEU A 359 26.36 -22.11 -14.10
N SER A 360 25.12 -22.13 -14.62
CA SER A 360 24.75 -22.99 -15.74
C SER A 360 25.44 -22.57 -17.05
N GLN A 361 25.70 -21.27 -17.16
CA GLN A 361 26.39 -20.63 -18.30
C GLN A 361 26.96 -19.26 -17.89
N SER A 362 27.85 -18.70 -18.67
CA SER A 362 28.22 -17.30 -18.58
C SER A 362 27.16 -16.46 -19.28
N TYR A 363 26.68 -15.42 -18.62
CA TYR A 363 25.72 -14.44 -19.15
C TYR A 363 26.41 -13.18 -19.65
N ASN A 364 27.21 -12.61 -18.77
CA ASN A 364 27.99 -11.39 -19.02
C ASN A 364 29.08 -11.29 -17.94
N PRO A 365 30.36 -11.19 -18.34
CA PRO A 365 31.48 -11.16 -17.39
C PRO A 365 31.35 -10.11 -16.28
N THR A 366 30.65 -9.00 -16.56
CA THR A 366 30.42 -7.95 -15.56
C THR A 366 29.49 -8.39 -14.43
N TYR A 367 28.58 -9.35 -14.69
CA TYR A 367 27.55 -9.80 -13.74
C TYR A 367 27.82 -11.20 -13.19
N ASP A 368 28.56 -12.04 -13.93
CA ASP A 368 28.68 -13.48 -13.63
C ASP A 368 29.14 -13.78 -12.22
N GLU A 369 30.12 -13.04 -11.68
CA GLU A 369 30.58 -13.22 -10.30
C GLU A 369 29.45 -12.97 -9.27
N VAL A 370 28.71 -11.87 -9.44
CA VAL A 370 27.61 -11.51 -8.54
C VAL A 370 26.47 -12.52 -8.63
N ILE A 371 26.11 -12.95 -9.84
CA ILE A 371 25.07 -13.96 -10.08
C ILE A 371 25.48 -15.32 -9.46
N LEU A 372 26.73 -15.71 -9.60
CA LEU A 372 27.26 -16.93 -8.98
C LEU A 372 27.13 -16.87 -7.45
N ARG A 373 27.60 -15.80 -6.83
CA ARG A 373 27.50 -15.63 -5.38
C ARG A 373 26.04 -15.61 -4.92
N ALA A 374 25.17 -14.93 -5.65
CA ALA A 374 23.74 -14.93 -5.39
C ALA A 374 23.14 -16.35 -5.51
N LYS A 375 23.54 -17.15 -6.49
CA LYS A 375 23.12 -18.54 -6.65
C LYS A 375 23.60 -19.43 -5.51
N GLN A 376 24.84 -19.26 -5.08
CA GLN A 376 25.49 -20.02 -3.99
C GLN A 376 24.87 -19.74 -2.61
N ALA A 377 24.35 -18.53 -2.37
CA ALA A 377 23.67 -18.21 -1.12
C ALA A 377 22.42 -19.08 -0.94
N ALA A 378 22.27 -19.71 0.21
CA ALA A 378 21.14 -20.60 0.50
C ALA A 378 19.97 -19.87 1.17
N ASP A 379 20.24 -18.91 2.03
CA ASP A 379 19.20 -18.19 2.78
C ASP A 379 18.84 -16.85 2.14
N TYR A 380 19.83 -15.96 1.96
CA TYR A 380 19.61 -14.68 1.27
C TYR A 380 20.87 -14.15 0.58
N PHE A 381 20.64 -13.22 -0.33
CA PHE A 381 21.67 -12.41 -0.98
C PHE A 381 21.21 -10.95 -1.12
N LEU A 382 22.13 -10.01 -0.94
CA LEU A 382 21.88 -8.57 -0.98
C LEU A 382 22.65 -7.98 -2.16
N LEU A 383 21.91 -7.43 -3.15
CA LEU A 383 22.50 -6.86 -4.35
C LEU A 383 22.36 -5.34 -4.35
N ILE A 384 23.49 -4.65 -4.20
CA ILE A 384 23.56 -3.19 -4.34
C ILE A 384 23.65 -2.86 -5.83
N GLY A 385 22.61 -2.18 -6.34
CA GLY A 385 22.50 -1.76 -7.73
C GLY A 385 22.35 -0.24 -7.88
N PRO A 386 23.45 0.53 -7.93
CA PRO A 386 23.40 1.95 -8.18
C PRO A 386 22.69 2.34 -9.47
N PRO A 387 22.38 3.63 -9.70
CA PRO A 387 21.66 4.08 -10.87
C PRO A 387 22.35 3.68 -12.19
N GLY A 388 21.58 3.13 -13.13
CA GLY A 388 22.07 2.78 -14.46
C GLY A 388 22.95 1.53 -14.54
N THR A 389 23.04 0.73 -13.47
CA THR A 389 23.86 -0.49 -13.44
C THR A 389 23.15 -1.75 -13.96
N GLY A 390 21.94 -1.61 -14.53
CA GLY A 390 21.23 -2.74 -15.12
C GLY A 390 20.66 -3.74 -14.10
N LYS A 391 20.34 -3.29 -12.87
CA LYS A 391 19.80 -4.17 -11.82
C LYS A 391 18.55 -4.95 -12.25
N THR A 392 17.57 -4.27 -12.85
CA THR A 392 16.31 -4.89 -13.29
C THR A 392 16.44 -5.54 -14.68
N SER A 393 17.05 -4.84 -15.64
CA SER A 393 17.13 -5.30 -17.03
C SER A 393 18.12 -6.44 -17.25
N MET A 394 19.18 -6.55 -16.46
CA MET A 394 20.26 -7.50 -16.63
C MET A 394 20.40 -8.45 -15.43
N ALA A 395 20.71 -7.92 -14.24
CA ALA A 395 20.98 -8.78 -13.09
C ALA A 395 19.76 -9.62 -12.69
N LEU A 396 18.57 -9.00 -12.59
CA LEU A 396 17.33 -9.72 -12.29
C LEU A 396 17.02 -10.79 -13.36
N GLN A 397 17.20 -10.46 -14.64
CA GLN A 397 17.02 -11.39 -15.75
C GLN A 397 17.91 -12.63 -15.60
N TYR A 398 19.19 -12.43 -15.30
CA TYR A 398 20.15 -13.53 -15.16
C TYR A 398 19.83 -14.39 -13.93
N LEU A 399 19.44 -13.75 -12.83
CA LEU A 399 18.99 -14.47 -11.63
C LEU A 399 17.77 -15.35 -11.91
N VAL A 400 16.79 -14.86 -12.65
CA VAL A 400 15.60 -15.64 -13.03
C VAL A 400 15.98 -16.83 -13.94
N ARG A 401 16.90 -16.65 -14.88
CA ARG A 401 17.40 -17.72 -15.76
C ARG A 401 18.21 -18.78 -15.00
N GLU A 402 19.08 -18.35 -14.07
CA GLU A 402 19.87 -19.28 -13.25
C GLU A 402 19.02 -20.13 -12.29
N HIS A 403 17.80 -19.71 -12.00
CA HIS A 403 16.84 -20.46 -11.21
C HIS A 403 15.71 -21.07 -12.07
N GLU A 404 16.04 -21.48 -13.30
CA GLU A 404 15.09 -22.20 -14.15
C GLU A 404 14.57 -23.47 -13.45
N GLY A 405 13.29 -23.76 -13.60
CA GLY A 405 12.62 -24.87 -12.92
C GLY A 405 12.19 -24.60 -11.48
N LYS A 406 12.59 -23.46 -10.90
CA LYS A 406 12.17 -23.04 -9.55
C LYS A 406 10.92 -22.15 -9.59
N ASN A 407 10.08 -22.25 -8.56
CA ASN A 407 9.00 -21.30 -8.32
C ASN A 407 9.56 -19.99 -7.80
N ILE A 408 9.35 -18.91 -8.52
CA ILE A 408 9.94 -17.60 -8.20
C ILE A 408 8.83 -16.58 -7.94
N LEU A 409 8.98 -15.85 -6.84
CA LEU A 409 8.18 -14.70 -6.49
C LEU A 409 8.98 -13.42 -6.76
N LEU A 410 8.52 -12.60 -7.71
CA LEU A 410 9.15 -11.32 -8.05
C LEU A 410 8.33 -10.17 -7.49
N LEU A 411 8.93 -9.36 -6.65
CA LEU A 411 8.27 -8.25 -5.99
C LEU A 411 9.00 -6.94 -6.22
N SER A 412 8.26 -5.85 -6.20
CA SER A 412 8.82 -4.50 -6.11
C SER A 412 7.92 -3.56 -5.32
N TYR A 413 8.42 -2.36 -5.03
CA TYR A 413 7.69 -1.37 -4.23
C TYR A 413 6.53 -0.72 -5.01
N THR A 414 6.76 -0.38 -6.29
CA THR A 414 5.79 0.37 -7.11
C THR A 414 5.26 -0.45 -8.29
N ASN A 415 4.04 -0.13 -8.75
CA ASN A 415 3.49 -0.74 -9.97
C ASN A 415 4.36 -0.48 -11.20
N ARG A 416 4.98 0.70 -11.31
CA ARG A 416 5.90 1.03 -12.40
C ARG A 416 7.11 0.09 -12.42
N ALA A 417 7.73 -0.15 -11.27
CA ALA A 417 8.86 -1.08 -11.19
C ALA A 417 8.44 -2.52 -11.49
N VAL A 418 7.22 -2.91 -11.09
CA VAL A 418 6.62 -4.21 -11.47
C VAL A 418 6.39 -4.27 -12.98
N ASP A 419 5.92 -3.20 -13.62
CA ASP A 419 5.78 -3.14 -15.09
C ASP A 419 7.13 -3.28 -15.81
N GLU A 420 8.20 -2.71 -15.28
CA GLU A 420 9.57 -2.87 -15.80
C GLU A 420 10.04 -4.34 -15.68
N ILE A 421 9.74 -5.01 -14.57
CA ILE A 421 9.98 -6.46 -14.40
C ILE A 421 9.18 -7.27 -15.42
N CYS A 422 7.88 -6.98 -15.58
CA CYS A 422 7.03 -7.65 -16.57
C CYS A 422 7.56 -7.44 -17.99
N GLY A 423 8.02 -6.24 -18.34
CA GLY A 423 8.65 -5.93 -19.63
C GLY A 423 9.89 -6.78 -19.86
N MET A 424 10.78 -6.84 -18.88
CA MET A 424 11.99 -7.67 -18.96
C MET A 424 11.65 -9.16 -19.16
N LEU A 425 10.65 -9.69 -18.45
CA LEU A 425 10.23 -11.08 -18.61
C LEU A 425 9.64 -11.34 -20.01
N ALA A 426 8.74 -10.47 -20.47
CA ALA A 426 8.10 -10.58 -21.78
C ALA A 426 9.10 -10.49 -22.92
N ASP A 427 10.04 -9.54 -22.89
CA ASP A 427 11.08 -9.35 -23.89
C ASP A 427 12.02 -10.58 -24.00
N ASN A 428 12.11 -11.37 -22.93
CA ASN A 428 12.90 -12.58 -22.87
C ASN A 428 12.08 -13.88 -23.05
N GLY A 429 10.80 -13.76 -23.41
CA GLY A 429 9.92 -14.92 -23.63
C GLY A 429 9.61 -15.73 -22.37
N ILE A 430 9.77 -15.14 -21.17
CA ILE A 430 9.56 -15.80 -19.89
C ILE A 430 8.10 -15.58 -19.47
N GLN A 431 7.36 -16.68 -19.27
CA GLN A 431 5.96 -16.64 -18.84
C GLN A 431 5.85 -16.29 -17.37
N PHE A 432 4.85 -15.48 -17.02
CA PHE A 432 4.59 -15.04 -15.66
C PHE A 432 3.09 -14.77 -15.41
N LEU A 433 2.70 -14.81 -14.16
CA LEU A 433 1.38 -14.40 -13.69
C LEU A 433 1.53 -13.13 -12.85
N ARG A 434 0.70 -12.11 -13.10
CA ARG A 434 0.71 -10.86 -12.34
C ARG A 434 -0.47 -10.77 -11.38
N LEU A 435 -0.17 -10.45 -10.11
CA LEU A 435 -1.17 -10.17 -9.09
C LEU A 435 -1.30 -8.65 -8.92
N SER A 436 -2.26 -8.08 -9.58
CA SER A 436 -2.63 -6.66 -9.43
C SER A 436 -4.03 -6.41 -9.97
N LYS A 437 -4.54 -5.21 -9.73
CA LYS A 437 -5.74 -4.74 -10.39
C LYS A 437 -5.39 -4.21 -11.80
N GLU A 438 -6.34 -4.31 -12.72
CA GLU A 438 -6.15 -3.93 -14.13
C GLU A 438 -5.69 -2.49 -14.29
N TYR A 439 -6.30 -1.55 -13.55
CA TYR A 439 -5.95 -0.12 -13.63
C TYR A 439 -4.53 0.22 -13.13
N SER A 440 -3.91 -0.66 -12.37
CA SER A 440 -2.53 -0.50 -11.89
C SER A 440 -1.50 -1.27 -12.69
N CYS A 441 -1.92 -1.82 -13.85
CA CYS A 441 -1.11 -2.62 -14.74
C CYS A 441 -0.88 -1.87 -16.06
N ASP A 442 0.32 -1.97 -16.62
CA ASP A 442 0.57 -1.51 -17.99
C ASP A 442 -0.33 -2.34 -18.95
N PRO A 443 -1.04 -1.68 -19.89
CA PRO A 443 -1.92 -2.37 -20.84
C PRO A 443 -1.28 -3.55 -21.59
N ARG A 444 0.02 -3.53 -21.81
CA ARG A 444 0.78 -4.63 -22.47
C ARG A 444 0.70 -5.94 -21.70
N PHE A 445 0.47 -5.93 -20.39
CA PHE A 445 0.52 -7.09 -19.51
C PHE A 445 -0.82 -7.45 -18.88
N THR A 446 -1.92 -6.91 -19.39
CA THR A 446 -3.27 -7.21 -18.88
C THR A 446 -3.65 -8.67 -19.02
N ASP A 447 -3.19 -9.35 -20.07
CA ASP A 447 -3.42 -10.79 -20.27
C ASP A 447 -2.71 -11.66 -19.23
N ASN A 448 -1.64 -11.14 -18.62
CA ASN A 448 -0.91 -11.83 -17.54
C ASN A 448 -1.56 -11.66 -16.16
N LEU A 449 -2.61 -10.86 -16.04
CA LEU A 449 -3.33 -10.69 -14.77
C LEU A 449 -4.07 -11.97 -14.38
N LEU A 450 -3.98 -12.36 -13.10
CA LEU A 450 -4.73 -13.52 -12.60
C LEU A 450 -6.23 -13.44 -12.93
N ALA A 451 -6.85 -12.26 -12.78
CA ALA A 451 -8.25 -12.06 -13.09
C ALA A 451 -8.59 -12.38 -14.56
N ASN A 452 -7.72 -12.03 -15.50
CA ASN A 452 -7.91 -12.30 -16.92
C ASN A 452 -7.55 -13.75 -17.27
N ALA A 453 -6.51 -14.32 -16.68
CA ALA A 453 -6.14 -15.71 -16.87
C ALA A 453 -7.26 -16.69 -16.47
N VAL A 454 -8.06 -16.36 -15.45
CA VAL A 454 -9.17 -17.21 -14.98
C VAL A 454 -10.55 -16.74 -15.46
N LYS A 455 -10.63 -15.70 -16.27
CA LYS A 455 -11.90 -15.05 -16.69
C LYS A 455 -12.90 -16.02 -17.32
N ALA A 456 -12.42 -17.00 -18.09
CA ALA A 456 -13.27 -17.99 -18.75
C ALA A 456 -13.91 -18.99 -17.77
N ASN A 457 -13.28 -19.24 -16.62
CA ASN A 457 -13.75 -20.18 -15.60
C ASN A 457 -13.31 -19.70 -14.20
N PRO A 458 -13.97 -18.69 -13.59
CA PRO A 458 -13.57 -18.08 -12.33
C PRO A 458 -13.96 -18.92 -11.09
N THR A 459 -13.69 -20.22 -11.11
CA THR A 459 -13.89 -21.11 -9.95
C THR A 459 -12.67 -21.08 -9.03
N LEU A 460 -12.90 -21.30 -7.73
CA LEU A 460 -11.81 -21.36 -6.75
C LEU A 460 -10.76 -22.43 -7.10
N GLU A 461 -11.21 -23.57 -7.63
CA GLU A 461 -10.32 -24.64 -8.07
C GLU A 461 -9.44 -24.19 -9.21
N HIS A 462 -10.01 -23.55 -10.23
CA HIS A 462 -9.24 -23.06 -11.37
C HIS A 462 -8.27 -21.93 -11.00
N ILE A 463 -8.68 -21.05 -10.09
CA ILE A 463 -7.79 -20.00 -9.52
C ILE A 463 -6.59 -20.65 -8.83
N ARG A 464 -6.82 -21.66 -7.98
CA ARG A 464 -5.74 -22.39 -7.30
C ARG A 464 -4.80 -23.07 -8.28
N GLN A 465 -5.34 -23.79 -9.28
CA GLN A 465 -4.56 -24.45 -10.32
C GLN A 465 -3.73 -23.46 -11.13
N THR A 466 -4.28 -22.30 -11.49
CA THR A 466 -3.58 -21.25 -12.22
C THR A 466 -2.41 -20.69 -11.43
N ILE A 467 -2.60 -20.43 -10.13
CA ILE A 467 -1.53 -19.96 -9.23
C ILE A 467 -0.46 -21.05 -9.07
N ASP A 468 -0.87 -22.29 -8.80
CA ASP A 468 0.06 -23.39 -8.54
C ASP A 468 0.92 -23.73 -9.78
N SER A 469 0.32 -23.76 -10.96
CA SER A 469 1.02 -24.03 -12.22
C SER A 469 1.92 -22.89 -12.73
N SER A 470 1.70 -21.67 -12.27
CA SER A 470 2.47 -20.50 -12.70
C SER A 470 3.82 -20.45 -11.99
N ARG A 471 4.91 -20.72 -12.70
CA ARG A 471 6.26 -20.74 -12.15
C ARG A 471 6.70 -19.40 -11.57
N ILE A 472 6.41 -18.31 -12.26
CA ILE A 472 6.78 -16.96 -11.86
C ILE A 472 5.52 -16.16 -11.54
N ILE A 473 5.49 -15.61 -10.35
CA ILE A 473 4.43 -14.69 -9.90
C ILE A 473 5.05 -13.33 -9.62
N VAL A 474 4.44 -12.28 -10.18
CA VAL A 474 4.91 -10.90 -10.08
C VAL A 474 3.86 -10.03 -9.39
N SER A 475 4.29 -9.22 -8.42
CA SER A 475 3.38 -8.33 -7.68
C SER A 475 4.12 -7.14 -7.05
N THR A 476 3.37 -6.16 -6.56
CA THR A 476 3.92 -5.24 -5.55
C THR A 476 3.89 -5.88 -4.17
N THR A 477 4.82 -5.49 -3.29
CA THR A 477 4.81 -5.93 -1.89
C THR A 477 3.49 -5.58 -1.19
N ALA A 478 2.94 -4.41 -1.44
CA ALA A 478 1.65 -3.98 -0.88
C ALA A 478 0.48 -4.83 -1.38
N SER A 479 0.43 -5.18 -2.66
CA SER A 479 -0.61 -6.05 -3.20
C SER A 479 -0.50 -7.45 -2.62
N LEU A 480 0.70 -8.03 -2.57
CA LEU A 480 0.90 -9.36 -2.01
C LEU A 480 0.54 -9.43 -0.53
N ALA A 481 0.86 -8.40 0.25
CA ALA A 481 0.51 -8.33 1.67
C ALA A 481 -1.01 -8.39 1.94
N THR A 482 -1.84 -8.02 0.95
CA THR A 482 -3.30 -8.19 1.02
C THR A 482 -3.80 -9.53 0.49
N HIS A 483 -2.93 -10.33 -0.15
CA HIS A 483 -3.26 -11.60 -0.79
C HIS A 483 -2.43 -12.77 -0.24
N THR A 484 -2.12 -12.76 1.05
CA THR A 484 -1.27 -13.78 1.70
C THR A 484 -1.81 -15.20 1.61
N ALA A 485 -3.08 -15.39 1.26
CA ALA A 485 -3.65 -16.71 0.98
C ALA A 485 -2.90 -17.49 -0.12
N ILE A 486 -2.12 -16.82 -0.98
CA ILE A 486 -1.27 -17.48 -1.97
C ILE A 486 -0.26 -18.43 -1.32
N PHE A 487 0.22 -18.11 -0.12
CA PHE A 487 1.17 -18.95 0.63
C PHE A 487 0.58 -20.25 1.16
N SER A 488 -0.76 -20.39 1.16
CA SER A 488 -1.43 -21.67 1.41
C SER A 488 -1.60 -22.52 0.14
N ILE A 489 -1.31 -21.94 -1.03
CA ILE A 489 -1.48 -22.60 -2.33
C ILE A 489 -0.12 -22.99 -2.90
N LYS A 490 0.89 -22.11 -2.75
CA LYS A 490 2.16 -22.25 -3.47
C LYS A 490 3.36 -21.99 -2.54
N HIS A 491 4.36 -22.84 -2.67
CA HIS A 491 5.68 -22.69 -2.10
C HIS A 491 6.63 -22.07 -3.13
N PHE A 492 7.50 -21.16 -2.68
CA PHE A 492 8.47 -20.47 -3.52
C PHE A 492 9.90 -20.80 -3.08
N GLU A 493 10.67 -21.40 -3.97
CA GLU A 493 12.10 -21.63 -3.68
C GLU A 493 12.91 -20.34 -3.69
N LEU A 494 12.41 -19.30 -4.34
CA LEU A 494 13.09 -18.01 -4.42
C LEU A 494 12.09 -16.85 -4.43
N ALA A 495 12.33 -15.83 -3.61
CA ALA A 495 11.73 -14.51 -3.75
C ALA A 495 12.80 -13.49 -4.12
N ILE A 496 12.56 -12.66 -5.13
CA ILE A 496 13.43 -11.54 -5.47
C ILE A 496 12.64 -10.25 -5.31
N ILE A 497 13.16 -9.34 -4.49
CA ILE A 497 12.51 -8.05 -4.21
C ILE A 497 13.38 -6.95 -4.77
N ASP A 498 12.91 -6.30 -5.84
CA ASP A 498 13.56 -5.13 -6.43
C ASP A 498 13.12 -3.84 -5.74
N GLU A 499 13.96 -2.81 -5.75
CA GLU A 499 13.79 -1.55 -5.02
C GLU A 499 13.60 -1.76 -3.50
N ALA A 500 14.24 -2.78 -2.92
CA ALA A 500 14.09 -3.15 -1.52
C ALA A 500 14.53 -2.07 -0.52
N SER A 501 15.39 -1.14 -0.93
CA SER A 501 15.81 0.01 -0.13
C SER A 501 14.69 1.04 0.11
N GLN A 502 13.62 1.00 -0.69
CA GLN A 502 12.45 1.88 -0.56
C GLN A 502 11.33 1.28 0.28
N ILE A 503 11.51 0.07 0.82
CA ILE A 503 10.48 -0.66 1.57
C ILE A 503 10.82 -0.62 3.05
N LEU A 504 9.92 -0.07 3.87
CA LEU A 504 10.06 -0.11 5.32
C LEU A 504 10.04 -1.55 5.83
N GLU A 505 10.85 -1.84 6.83
CA GLU A 505 11.01 -3.19 7.38
C GLU A 505 9.68 -3.83 7.81
N PRO A 506 8.72 -3.14 8.48
CA PRO A 506 7.42 -3.72 8.81
C PRO A 506 6.58 -4.17 7.61
N ASN A 507 6.81 -3.57 6.44
CA ASN A 507 6.06 -3.90 5.22
C ASN A 507 6.61 -5.10 4.44
N ILE A 508 7.81 -5.58 4.78
CA ILE A 508 8.47 -6.69 4.08
C ILE A 508 8.73 -7.89 4.99
N VAL A 509 8.99 -7.66 6.27
CA VAL A 509 9.41 -8.73 7.19
C VAL A 509 8.38 -9.85 7.29
N GLY A 510 7.08 -9.52 7.27
CA GLY A 510 6.02 -10.52 7.30
C GLY A 510 5.93 -11.36 6.03
N LEU A 511 6.25 -10.79 4.86
CA LEU A 511 6.30 -11.54 3.61
C LEU A 511 7.47 -12.54 3.60
N LEU A 512 8.64 -12.10 4.06
CA LEU A 512 9.82 -12.96 4.15
C LEU A 512 9.74 -14.00 5.27
N ALA A 513 8.91 -13.77 6.27
CA ALA A 513 8.63 -14.69 7.37
C ALA A 513 7.37 -15.55 7.13
N ALA A 514 6.74 -15.42 5.95
CA ALA A 514 5.52 -16.15 5.63
C ALA A 514 5.70 -17.67 5.78
N HIS A 515 4.72 -18.31 6.38
CA HIS A 515 4.69 -19.75 6.64
C HIS A 515 3.26 -20.30 6.48
N ASN A 516 3.18 -21.59 6.27
CA ASN A 516 1.92 -22.32 6.19
C ASN A 516 2.03 -23.56 7.09
N GLU A 517 1.11 -23.73 8.03
CA GLU A 517 1.11 -24.85 9.00
C GLU A 517 2.46 -25.00 9.75
N GLY A 518 3.14 -23.88 10.03
CA GLY A 518 4.45 -23.86 10.69
C GLY A 518 5.65 -24.10 9.77
N GLU A 519 5.42 -24.44 8.50
CA GLU A 519 6.45 -24.62 7.50
C GLU A 519 6.67 -23.34 6.69
N GLN A 520 7.93 -23.00 6.46
CA GLN A 520 8.31 -21.83 5.70
C GLN A 520 7.93 -21.97 4.22
N VAL A 521 7.39 -20.92 3.61
CA VAL A 521 6.90 -20.95 2.22
C VAL A 521 7.80 -20.20 1.22
N ILE A 522 8.84 -19.53 1.70
CA ILE A 522 9.90 -18.94 0.89
C ILE A 522 11.23 -19.47 1.42
N ASP A 523 11.95 -20.25 0.61
CA ASP A 523 13.22 -20.83 1.05
C ASP A 523 14.31 -19.75 1.14
N LYS A 524 14.49 -19.03 0.04
CA LYS A 524 15.55 -18.05 -0.18
C LYS A 524 14.97 -16.73 -0.67
N PHE A 525 15.62 -15.63 -0.28
CA PHE A 525 15.28 -14.33 -0.84
C PHE A 525 16.51 -13.55 -1.30
N ILE A 526 16.33 -12.76 -2.36
CA ILE A 526 17.32 -11.81 -2.86
C ILE A 526 16.71 -10.42 -2.78
N LEU A 527 17.37 -9.52 -2.07
CA LEU A 527 16.99 -8.11 -2.00
C LEU A 527 17.90 -7.31 -2.93
N ILE A 528 17.28 -6.58 -3.86
CA ILE A 528 17.97 -5.70 -4.79
C ILE A 528 17.58 -4.26 -4.46
N GLY A 529 18.54 -3.37 -4.33
CA GLY A 529 18.25 -1.98 -4.00
C GLY A 529 19.50 -1.10 -4.00
N ASP A 530 19.29 0.13 -3.60
CA ASP A 530 20.37 1.10 -3.39
C ASP A 530 20.03 2.00 -2.20
N HIS A 531 20.64 1.72 -1.06
CA HIS A 531 20.42 2.45 0.20
C HIS A 531 21.00 3.88 0.20
N LYS A 532 21.69 4.27 -0.86
CA LYS A 532 22.23 5.62 -1.05
C LYS A 532 21.36 6.51 -1.95
N GLN A 533 20.32 5.93 -2.54
CA GLN A 533 19.25 6.68 -3.21
C GLN A 533 18.17 7.10 -2.18
N LEU A 534 17.08 7.68 -2.67
CA LEU A 534 15.99 8.13 -1.82
C LEU A 534 15.47 6.97 -0.96
N PRO A 535 15.40 7.14 0.36
CA PRO A 535 14.87 6.13 1.27
C PRO A 535 13.35 5.99 1.16
N ALA A 536 12.78 5.04 1.90
CA ALA A 536 11.34 4.96 2.12
C ALA A 536 10.82 6.28 2.72
N VAL A 537 9.62 6.68 2.31
CA VAL A 537 8.97 7.87 2.86
C VAL A 537 8.47 7.57 4.26
N VAL A 538 8.92 8.36 5.24
CA VAL A 538 8.54 8.29 6.65
C VAL A 538 8.10 9.69 7.09
N GLN A 539 7.01 9.75 7.83
CA GLN A 539 6.46 11.03 8.33
C GLN A 539 7.02 11.40 9.71
N GLN A 540 7.41 10.42 10.51
CA GLN A 540 8.10 10.67 11.78
C GLN A 540 9.45 11.32 11.54
N ASP A 541 9.84 12.23 12.43
CA ASP A 541 11.19 12.77 12.41
C ASP A 541 12.24 11.72 12.82
N ASN A 542 13.51 12.06 12.63
CA ASN A 542 14.59 11.12 12.87
C ASN A 542 14.74 10.71 14.35
N ASN A 543 14.34 11.56 15.29
CA ASN A 543 14.39 11.25 16.71
C ASN A 543 13.23 10.35 17.13
N GLU A 544 12.03 10.60 16.61
CA GLU A 544 10.86 9.77 16.90
C GLU A 544 10.96 8.36 16.32
N SER A 545 11.61 8.22 15.18
CA SER A 545 11.84 6.93 14.51
C SER A 545 13.07 6.17 15.02
N ALA A 546 13.92 6.80 15.86
CA ALA A 546 15.09 6.17 16.46
C ALA A 546 14.71 4.92 17.27
N ALA A 547 15.58 3.92 17.28
CA ALA A 547 15.26 2.63 17.89
C ALA A 547 15.28 2.64 19.44
N ASP A 548 16.08 3.47 20.07
CA ASP A 548 16.16 3.69 21.53
C ASP A 548 16.41 2.43 22.37
N SER A 549 17.08 1.42 21.83
CA SER A 549 17.31 0.16 22.51
C SER A 549 18.67 -0.44 22.17
N PRO A 550 19.52 -0.76 23.15
CA PRO A 550 20.80 -1.44 22.93
C PRO A 550 20.65 -2.76 22.17
N LEU A 551 19.58 -3.53 22.44
CA LEU A 551 19.31 -4.78 21.72
C LEU A 551 19.07 -4.57 20.24
N LEU A 552 18.44 -3.45 19.85
CA LEU A 552 18.18 -3.12 18.46
C LEU A 552 19.42 -2.54 17.77
N GLU A 553 20.26 -1.83 18.51
CA GLU A 553 21.56 -1.36 18.00
C GLU A 553 22.50 -2.55 17.71
N GLU A 554 22.50 -3.60 18.53
CA GLU A 554 23.27 -4.83 18.30
C GLU A 554 22.93 -5.52 16.98
N ILE A 555 21.69 -5.42 16.50
CA ILE A 555 21.26 -5.96 15.21
C ILE A 555 21.34 -4.91 14.08
N HIS A 556 22.04 -3.81 14.28
CA HIS A 556 22.20 -2.72 13.31
C HIS A 556 20.87 -2.05 12.90
N LEU A 557 19.94 -1.91 13.84
CA LEU A 557 18.69 -1.17 13.69
C LEU A 557 18.72 0.12 14.52
N PRO A 558 19.44 1.17 14.12
CA PRO A 558 19.49 2.43 14.86
C PRO A 558 18.20 3.26 14.67
N ASN A 559 17.47 3.04 13.59
CA ASN A 559 16.27 3.79 13.24
C ASN A 559 15.27 2.92 12.48
N CYS A 560 14.00 2.99 12.88
CA CYS A 560 12.92 2.22 12.22
C CYS A 560 12.59 2.70 10.79
N ALA A 561 13.07 3.87 10.39
CA ALA A 561 12.96 4.38 9.03
C ALA A 561 13.93 3.68 8.05
N ASN A 562 14.93 2.97 8.55
CA ASN A 562 15.85 2.21 7.71
C ASN A 562 15.16 0.97 7.13
N SER A 563 15.52 0.61 5.90
CA SER A 563 15.03 -0.60 5.27
C SER A 563 15.71 -1.86 5.83
N LEU A 564 15.02 -3.01 5.74
CA LEU A 564 15.65 -4.31 6.03
C LEU A 564 16.87 -4.55 5.14
N PHE A 565 16.82 -4.12 3.88
CA PHE A 565 17.94 -4.21 2.95
C PHE A 565 19.20 -3.53 3.49
N GLU A 566 19.08 -2.29 3.96
CA GLU A 566 20.19 -1.54 4.53
C GLU A 566 20.70 -2.20 5.82
N ARG A 567 19.79 -2.58 6.71
CA ARG A 567 20.15 -3.22 7.98
C ARG A 567 20.93 -4.52 7.79
N LEU A 568 20.50 -5.39 6.90
CA LEU A 568 21.21 -6.64 6.59
C LEU A 568 22.57 -6.37 5.93
N ILE A 569 22.71 -5.36 5.06
CA ILE A 569 24.01 -4.95 4.53
C ILE A 569 24.95 -4.53 5.65
N LEU A 570 24.49 -3.73 6.60
CA LEU A 570 25.30 -3.31 7.75
C LEU A 570 25.70 -4.53 8.60
N THR A 571 24.79 -5.47 8.83
CA THR A 571 25.04 -6.72 9.54
C THR A 571 26.14 -7.55 8.86
N GLU A 572 26.03 -7.77 7.55
CA GLU A 572 27.01 -8.56 6.81
C GLU A 572 28.38 -7.87 6.74
N ARG A 573 28.39 -6.56 6.55
CA ARG A 573 29.64 -5.75 6.54
C ARG A 573 30.32 -5.73 7.90
N ALA A 574 29.58 -5.58 8.99
CA ALA A 574 30.12 -5.59 10.34
C ALA A 574 30.73 -6.96 10.72
N ALA A 575 30.12 -8.03 10.22
CA ALA A 575 30.61 -9.39 10.40
C ALA A 575 31.74 -9.81 9.42
N GLY A 576 32.13 -8.93 8.48
CA GLY A 576 33.15 -9.23 7.47
C GLY A 576 32.72 -10.27 6.44
N ARG A 577 31.40 -10.56 6.31
CA ARG A 577 30.86 -11.55 5.38
C ARG A 577 30.55 -10.91 4.03
N THR A 578 31.50 -10.98 3.11
CA THR A 578 31.38 -10.39 1.78
C THR A 578 30.61 -11.26 0.79
N ASP A 579 30.47 -12.57 1.06
CA ASP A 579 29.85 -13.55 0.17
C ASP A 579 28.36 -13.30 -0.09
N PHE A 580 27.69 -12.61 0.82
CA PHE A 580 26.25 -12.38 0.77
C PHE A 580 25.86 -10.97 0.30
N VAL A 581 26.85 -10.12 -0.01
CA VAL A 581 26.62 -8.77 -0.51
C VAL A 581 27.35 -8.58 -1.83
N GLY A 582 26.61 -8.35 -2.91
CA GLY A 582 27.13 -8.02 -4.23
C GLY A 582 26.92 -6.54 -4.55
N THR A 583 27.77 -5.98 -5.40
CA THR A 583 27.65 -4.60 -5.86
C THR A 583 27.86 -4.54 -7.35
N LEU A 584 26.92 -3.93 -8.07
CA LEU A 584 27.06 -3.60 -9.49
C LEU A 584 27.80 -2.25 -9.60
N ARG A 585 28.84 -2.19 -10.42
CA ARG A 585 29.69 -1.00 -10.57
C ARG A 585 29.62 -0.36 -11.94
N LYS A 586 29.37 -1.14 -12.98
CA LYS A 586 29.29 -0.66 -14.37
C LYS A 586 27.94 0.01 -14.61
N GLN A 587 27.93 1.31 -14.85
CA GLN A 587 26.72 2.08 -15.12
C GLN A 587 26.69 2.62 -16.56
N GLY A 588 25.55 2.53 -17.21
CA GLY A 588 25.31 2.98 -18.59
C GLY A 588 24.47 4.26 -18.71
N ARG A 589 24.27 5.00 -17.60
CA ARG A 589 23.38 6.17 -17.55
C ARG A 589 24.11 7.50 -17.62
N MET A 590 25.09 7.70 -16.76
CA MET A 590 25.73 8.98 -16.55
C MET A 590 27.04 9.09 -17.34
N HIS A 591 27.29 10.24 -17.95
CA HIS A 591 28.61 10.59 -18.43
C HIS A 591 29.61 10.63 -17.26
N PRO A 592 30.94 10.35 -17.46
CA PRO A 592 31.95 10.40 -16.40
C PRO A 592 31.96 11.71 -15.60
N ASP A 593 31.81 12.85 -16.24
CA ASP A 593 31.78 14.16 -15.59
C ASP A 593 30.61 14.30 -14.61
N ILE A 594 29.45 13.72 -14.96
CA ILE A 594 28.29 13.71 -14.08
C ILE A 594 28.47 12.66 -12.95
N ALA A 595 29.01 11.48 -13.28
CA ALA A 595 29.25 10.41 -12.33
C ALA A 595 30.30 10.75 -11.26
N ALA A 596 31.21 11.68 -11.56
CA ALA A 596 32.25 12.13 -10.62
C ALA A 596 31.66 12.66 -9.31
N PHE A 597 30.57 13.43 -9.37
CA PHE A 597 29.93 13.97 -8.18
C PHE A 597 29.33 12.87 -7.28
N PRO A 598 28.42 11.99 -7.73
CA PRO A 598 27.92 10.92 -6.89
C PRO A 598 29.01 9.94 -6.46
N ASN A 599 30.04 9.68 -7.26
CA ASN A 599 31.17 8.86 -6.85
C ASN A 599 31.91 9.46 -5.66
N THR A 600 32.14 10.77 -5.64
CA THR A 600 32.86 11.43 -4.54
C THR A 600 32.05 11.45 -3.25
N TYR A 601 30.73 11.70 -3.32
CA TYR A 601 29.93 11.98 -2.14
C TYR A 601 29.08 10.81 -1.64
N PHE A 602 28.75 9.88 -2.54
CA PHE A 602 27.81 8.78 -2.20
C PHE A 602 28.39 7.39 -2.47
N TYR A 603 29.15 7.22 -3.57
CA TYR A 603 29.66 5.91 -4.00
C TYR A 603 31.19 5.78 -3.91
N GLU A 604 31.81 6.47 -2.95
CA GLU A 604 33.26 6.40 -2.74
C GLU A 604 33.77 4.95 -2.60
N ARG A 605 32.99 4.12 -1.91
CA ARG A 605 33.32 2.70 -1.71
C ARG A 605 33.05 1.85 -2.96
N GLU A 606 31.92 2.11 -3.63
CA GLU A 606 31.47 1.35 -4.79
C GLU A 606 32.25 1.71 -6.06
N GLN A 607 32.60 2.98 -6.23
CA GLN A 607 33.31 3.54 -7.37
C GLN A 607 32.68 3.15 -8.72
N LEU A 608 31.63 3.86 -9.10
CA LEU A 608 30.90 3.58 -10.33
C LEU A 608 31.76 3.83 -11.55
N GLU A 609 31.82 2.87 -12.44
CA GLU A 609 32.53 2.93 -13.71
C GLU A 609 31.53 3.03 -14.86
N CYS A 610 31.86 3.85 -15.86
CA CYS A 610 31.02 3.94 -17.05
C CYS A 610 31.19 2.70 -17.96
N VAL A 611 30.07 2.21 -18.48
CA VAL A 611 30.07 1.37 -19.68
C VAL A 611 30.37 2.32 -20.84
N PRO A 612 31.35 2.07 -21.72
CA PRO A 612 31.71 3.04 -22.77
C PRO A 612 30.66 3.10 -23.89
N LEU A 613 29.46 3.57 -23.54
CA LEU A 613 28.38 3.85 -24.49
C LEU A 613 28.61 5.20 -25.19
N ALA A 614 28.03 5.39 -26.36
CA ALA A 614 28.24 6.59 -27.18
C ALA A 614 28.05 7.89 -26.40
N HIS A 615 26.92 8.05 -25.68
CA HIS A 615 26.62 9.23 -24.87
C HIS A 615 27.52 9.40 -23.63
N GLN A 616 28.26 8.37 -23.21
CA GLN A 616 29.24 8.42 -22.12
C GLN A 616 30.67 8.75 -22.61
N THR A 617 30.93 8.57 -23.90
CA THR A 617 32.24 8.81 -24.53
C THR A 617 32.29 10.07 -25.37
N GLU A 618 31.17 10.74 -25.56
CA GLU A 618 31.09 11.99 -26.29
C GLU A 618 31.88 13.10 -25.58
N PRO A 619 32.97 13.60 -26.17
CA PRO A 619 33.82 14.62 -25.51
C PRO A 619 33.15 16.00 -25.44
N ASN A 620 32.27 16.31 -26.39
CA ASN A 620 31.67 17.62 -26.55
C ASN A 620 30.19 17.64 -26.18
N LEU A 621 29.77 18.77 -25.59
CA LEU A 621 28.34 19.07 -25.42
C LEU A 621 27.74 19.49 -26.77
N PRO A 622 26.42 19.33 -26.98
CA PRO A 622 25.76 19.66 -28.26
C PRO A 622 25.69 21.19 -28.55
N TYR A 623 26.26 22.02 -27.69
CA TYR A 623 26.24 23.48 -27.81
C TYR A 623 27.50 23.96 -28.56
N ASN A 624 27.42 24.05 -29.88
CA ASN A 624 28.59 24.30 -30.72
C ASN A 624 28.84 25.79 -31.03
N GLU A 625 27.99 26.70 -30.61
CA GLU A 625 28.14 28.12 -30.89
C GLU A 625 28.71 28.86 -29.68
N SER A 626 29.83 29.56 -29.88
CA SER A 626 30.36 30.47 -28.87
C SER A 626 29.43 31.67 -28.69
N SER A 627 29.26 32.11 -27.46
CA SER A 627 28.48 33.28 -27.08
C SER A 627 29.44 34.47 -26.83
N GLU A 628 28.93 35.68 -26.96
CA GLU A 628 29.66 36.88 -26.51
C GLU A 628 29.72 36.98 -24.97
N ASP A 629 28.87 36.19 -24.27
CA ASP A 629 28.86 36.12 -22.81
C ASP A 629 29.73 34.95 -22.30
N LYS A 630 30.73 35.29 -21.51
CA LYS A 630 31.65 34.33 -20.90
C LYS A 630 30.95 33.37 -19.94
N THR A 631 29.87 33.80 -19.31
CA THR A 631 29.07 32.95 -18.40
C THR A 631 28.33 31.90 -19.20
N ASP A 632 27.76 32.26 -20.33
CA ASP A 632 27.06 31.37 -21.24
C ASP A 632 28.05 30.34 -21.84
N ASP A 633 29.23 30.75 -22.28
CA ASP A 633 30.28 29.85 -22.75
C ASP A 633 30.75 28.88 -21.65
N PHE A 634 30.85 29.34 -20.40
CA PHE A 634 31.16 28.48 -19.25
C PHE A 634 30.07 27.42 -19.04
N LEU A 635 28.81 27.83 -19.04
CA LEU A 635 27.69 26.90 -18.87
C LEU A 635 27.64 25.86 -20.01
N LYS A 636 27.89 26.28 -21.24
CA LYS A 636 27.93 25.40 -22.42
C LYS A 636 29.10 24.41 -22.41
N ALA A 637 30.20 24.76 -21.75
CA ALA A 637 31.41 23.93 -21.70
C ALA A 637 31.36 22.83 -20.60
N HIS A 638 30.42 22.91 -19.67
CA HIS A 638 30.39 22.01 -18.50
C HIS A 638 29.08 21.21 -18.41
N ARG A 639 29.19 19.90 -18.21
CA ARG A 639 28.01 18.99 -18.05
C ARG A 639 27.36 19.13 -16.67
N MET A 640 28.09 19.61 -15.68
CA MET A 640 27.59 19.83 -14.33
C MET A 640 28.18 21.12 -13.77
N VAL A 641 27.32 22.01 -13.31
CA VAL A 641 27.70 23.33 -12.78
C VAL A 641 26.95 23.55 -11.46
N PHE A 642 27.68 24.00 -10.45
CA PHE A 642 27.09 24.46 -9.19
C PHE A 642 27.03 25.99 -9.19
N ILE A 643 25.82 26.52 -9.09
CA ILE A 643 25.59 27.98 -8.98
C ILE A 643 25.08 28.27 -7.58
N PRO A 644 25.88 28.85 -6.68
CA PRO A 644 25.42 29.18 -5.34
C PRO A 644 24.42 30.32 -5.40
N SER A 645 23.24 30.13 -4.82
CA SER A 645 22.31 31.24 -4.57
C SER A 645 22.76 32.01 -3.33
N LYS A 646 22.83 33.34 -3.43
CA LYS A 646 22.93 34.16 -2.22
C LYS A 646 21.52 34.24 -1.61
N SER A 647 21.32 33.67 -0.41
CA SER A 647 20.14 33.88 0.40
C SER A 647 20.13 35.31 0.96
#